data_2bf126aaa37379c08200ec9e327ff04d
#
_entry.id   2bf126aaa37379c08200ec9e327ff04d
#
_cell.length_a   1.000
_cell.length_b   1.000
_cell.length_c   1.000
_cell.angle_alpha   90.00
_cell.angle_beta   90.00
_cell.angle_gamma   90.00
#
_symmetry.space_group_name_H-M   'P 1'
#
loop_
_entity.id
_entity.type
_entity.pdbx_description
1 polymer ?
#
loop_
_entity_poly.entity_id
_entity_poly.type
_entity_poly.pdbx_seq_one_letter_code
_entity_poly.pdbx_strand_id
1 'polypeptide(L)'
;MVTDETGPLPGVSIVVKGTTIGTTTNFDGQYSINAGNGDTLIFSYVGFDTQRIKVSGSVLNVSMKSGVELEEVVLVGSRTAPRSNSDTPLPIDVVSAKELTSTGQITFDKALQYRIPSFNTVQTPVNDATSLLDPYEIRNMGPSRTLILINGKRKNLSALLYTQTSPGRGETGADISAIPTDAIKRVEILRDGASAQYGSDAIAGVMNIILKDTPNEGSATLRSGITSEGDGEMFGVAVNNGSSIGGDKGFVNYTVDLSKVNLANRPGTVNAAGEAGDFGANIADVQEFLRRNPDANNINGSPETAAAKFSVNFGYDLSENTSLYANAAYVYKSVNSFANYRTPYWRTVTDYPYLADFFPGDNPNNAGGYDGYVPTFEGLLSDYNATVGFKSFINDWNVDASFTTGGNMQTYKVNNTHNRNEVFSPSTFIDANGNGSVDDGEITEGSELYRANSQQSFDPGGTKFSHNIGNIDISKLISDKVSIGMGAEFRTETFEVIQGELASYDGGGGDSFAGATPQDSGKFNRYNIGGYFSLDYDVSDAFLLSGTVRSENYSDFGNAFVYKFSSRYKLSDVLTLRGSLSSGFRAPTLHQIYTQKAQYSFIPGQGIQVGGLINNVSTQAKLLGIPQLDAETSNNFTVGIGGKLSNKFTYTVDYYSIAVKDRIVLGTEIGATGDATNPLDVLLASNSLSDISFFSNAIDTKTSGIDVVLGYRDIDLGEGSLDLNLSGNYTLQNERDGAVKDIPLVANAGQSVVNQTQEALFFTSRPITKWILGANYDVNKFSFSFNNTYFGKTTFFQQGLSTDANGRFNLRTEFIPKVVTDLGVNYNATDKMTLAININNIFNVLPEWGFKAENAAGRAILADAAQTQEQSNLITFNQRYSQMTYDGYHFSQLGTMLNVSLNYRF
;
A
#
# COMPACT_ATOMS: atom_id res chain seq x y z
N MET A 1 6.92 44.28 2.49
CA MET A 1 5.54 44.00 2.83
C MET A 1 4.87 43.35 1.65
N VAL A 2 4.10 42.32 1.86
CA VAL A 2 3.28 41.66 0.81
C VAL A 2 1.82 41.91 1.07
N THR A 3 1.07 42.28 0.03
CA THR A 3 -0.35 42.58 0.09
C THR A 3 -1.07 41.91 -1.06
N ASP A 4 -2.38 41.84 -1.02
CA ASP A 4 -3.28 41.59 -2.14
C ASP A 4 -4.25 42.77 -2.33
N GLU A 5 -5.33 42.56 -3.08
CA GLU A 5 -6.39 43.55 -3.30
C GLU A 5 -7.21 43.83 -2.03
N THR A 6 -7.17 42.94 -1.04
CA THR A 6 -7.95 43.04 0.21
C THR A 6 -7.13 43.55 1.40
N GLY A 7 -5.77 43.52 1.35
CA GLY A 7 -4.90 44.02 2.40
C GLY A 7 -3.59 43.21 2.57
N PRO A 8 -2.99 43.25 3.75
CA PRO A 8 -1.78 42.52 4.05
C PRO A 8 -1.96 40.98 3.94
N LEU A 9 -1.02 40.30 3.30
CA LEU A 9 -1.05 38.83 3.16
C LEU A 9 -0.10 38.16 4.16
N PRO A 10 -0.59 37.48 5.20
CA PRO A 10 0.23 36.67 6.10
C PRO A 10 0.56 35.31 5.48
N GLY A 11 1.71 34.74 5.85
CA GLY A 11 2.07 33.36 5.46
C GLY A 11 2.62 33.20 4.03
N VAL A 12 2.86 34.29 3.29
CA VAL A 12 3.49 34.23 1.96
C VAL A 12 4.91 33.69 2.10
N SER A 13 5.22 32.62 1.41
CA SER A 13 6.57 32.07 1.33
C SER A 13 7.44 32.92 0.39
N ILE A 14 8.62 33.31 0.87
CA ILE A 14 9.58 34.13 0.11
C ILE A 14 10.92 33.42 0.14
N VAL A 15 11.45 33.08 -1.04
CA VAL A 15 12.69 32.32 -1.17
C VAL A 15 13.63 33.04 -2.13
N VAL A 16 14.91 33.10 -1.78
CA VAL A 16 15.95 33.60 -2.70
C VAL A 16 16.21 32.52 -3.77
N LYS A 17 16.02 32.86 -5.04
CA LYS A 17 16.13 31.91 -6.17
C LYS A 17 17.48 31.19 -6.14
N GLY A 18 17.43 29.84 -6.16
CA GLY A 18 18.62 28.99 -6.18
C GLY A 18 19.26 28.73 -4.82
N THR A 19 18.61 29.17 -3.73
CA THR A 19 19.09 28.96 -2.36
C THR A 19 18.03 28.30 -1.50
N THR A 20 18.39 27.93 -0.28
CA THR A 20 17.44 27.53 0.77
C THR A 20 17.09 28.68 1.71
N ILE A 21 17.58 29.90 1.43
CA ILE A 21 17.25 31.09 2.22
C ILE A 21 15.81 31.48 1.92
N GLY A 22 14.96 31.35 2.92
CA GLY A 22 13.54 31.69 2.81
C GLY A 22 13.01 32.29 4.10
N THR A 23 11.87 32.95 4.00
CA THR A 23 11.11 33.51 5.11
C THR A 23 9.63 33.45 4.76
N THR A 24 8.75 33.74 5.73
CA THR A 24 7.33 33.93 5.52
C THR A 24 6.88 35.28 6.02
N THR A 25 5.80 35.81 5.46
CA THR A 25 5.22 37.07 5.98
C THR A 25 4.49 36.83 7.31
N ASN A 26 4.59 37.81 8.20
CA ASN A 26 3.81 37.87 9.44
C ASN A 26 2.36 38.33 9.16
N PHE A 27 1.53 38.46 10.21
CA PHE A 27 0.11 38.87 10.10
C PHE A 27 -0.11 40.24 9.43
N ASP A 28 0.89 41.12 9.50
CA ASP A 28 0.84 42.42 8.83
C ASP A 28 1.43 42.39 7.41
N GLY A 29 1.66 41.18 6.84
CA GLY A 29 2.28 40.99 5.54
C GLY A 29 3.74 41.44 5.47
N GLN A 30 4.40 41.65 6.61
CA GLN A 30 5.79 42.06 6.66
C GLN A 30 6.72 40.86 6.64
N TYR A 31 7.90 41.00 6.02
CA TYR A 31 8.96 40.00 6.00
C TYR A 31 10.34 40.62 6.08
N SER A 32 11.29 39.84 6.49
CA SER A 32 12.74 40.16 6.45
C SER A 32 13.47 38.95 5.87
N ILE A 33 14.30 39.18 4.87
CA ILE A 33 15.09 38.13 4.21
C ILE A 33 16.48 38.65 3.86
N ASN A 34 17.49 37.84 4.06
CA ASN A 34 18.85 38.17 3.68
C ASN A 34 19.07 37.88 2.19
N ALA A 35 19.12 38.94 1.38
CA ALA A 35 19.29 38.87 -0.07
C ALA A 35 20.15 40.01 -0.57
N GLY A 36 21.05 39.73 -1.50
CA GLY A 36 21.92 40.75 -2.13
C GLY A 36 21.18 41.59 -3.16
N ASN A 37 21.71 42.77 -3.46
CA ASN A 37 21.19 43.60 -4.54
C ASN A 37 21.40 42.88 -5.91
N GLY A 38 20.31 42.63 -6.64
CA GLY A 38 20.30 41.84 -7.90
C GLY A 38 19.82 40.42 -7.75
N ASP A 39 19.72 39.86 -6.54
CA ASP A 39 19.11 38.57 -6.30
C ASP A 39 17.63 38.57 -6.72
N THR A 40 17.12 37.41 -7.05
CA THR A 40 15.67 37.24 -7.38
C THR A 40 14.97 36.58 -6.22
N LEU A 41 13.98 37.27 -5.63
CA LEU A 41 13.06 36.71 -4.66
C LEU A 41 11.88 36.08 -5.34
N ILE A 42 11.50 34.88 -4.90
CA ILE A 42 10.31 34.16 -5.33
C ILE A 42 9.29 34.25 -4.21
N PHE A 43 8.14 34.87 -4.51
CA PHE A 43 7.01 34.98 -3.61
C PHE A 43 5.96 33.96 -4.04
N SER A 44 5.55 33.08 -3.14
CA SER A 44 4.51 32.07 -3.38
C SER A 44 3.54 31.99 -2.21
N TYR A 45 2.26 31.92 -2.52
CA TYR A 45 1.18 31.76 -1.56
C TYR A 45 0.01 31.02 -2.19
N VAL A 46 -0.67 30.19 -1.41
CA VAL A 46 -1.80 29.38 -1.89
C VAL A 46 -2.91 30.30 -2.42
N GLY A 47 -3.33 30.10 -3.67
CA GLY A 47 -4.33 30.93 -4.33
C GLY A 47 -3.80 32.19 -5.01
N PHE A 48 -2.49 32.39 -5.09
CA PHE A 48 -1.85 33.55 -5.71
C PHE A 48 -0.79 33.16 -6.75
N ASP A 49 -0.64 33.96 -7.80
CA ASP A 49 0.42 33.80 -8.79
C ASP A 49 1.80 33.97 -8.16
N THR A 50 2.69 33.02 -8.37
CA THR A 50 4.09 33.11 -7.92
C THR A 50 4.79 34.25 -8.65
N GLN A 51 5.31 35.20 -7.89
CA GLN A 51 6.03 36.36 -8.43
C GLN A 51 7.54 36.21 -8.24
N ARG A 52 8.31 36.62 -9.26
CA ARG A 52 9.77 36.68 -9.25
C ARG A 52 10.24 38.10 -9.42
N ILE A 53 10.82 38.66 -8.36
CA ILE A 53 11.19 40.08 -8.32
C ILE A 53 12.66 40.23 -7.95
N LYS A 54 13.42 40.97 -8.76
CA LYS A 54 14.81 41.28 -8.43
C LYS A 54 14.88 42.31 -7.31
N VAL A 55 15.77 42.05 -6.34
CA VAL A 55 16.08 42.97 -5.25
C VAL A 55 16.78 44.18 -5.82
N SER A 56 16.18 45.34 -5.68
CA SER A 56 16.70 46.62 -6.15
C SER A 56 16.94 47.64 -5.00
N GLY A 57 16.70 47.24 -3.75
CA GLY A 57 16.87 48.13 -2.58
C GLY A 57 16.57 47.37 -1.28
N SER A 58 16.71 48.05 -0.16
CA SER A 58 16.53 47.50 1.19
C SER A 58 15.04 47.30 1.57
N VAL A 59 14.10 47.88 0.82
CA VAL A 59 12.68 47.72 1.04
C VAL A 59 12.02 47.30 -0.26
N LEU A 60 11.32 46.20 -0.24
CA LEU A 60 10.59 45.67 -1.39
C LEU A 60 9.14 45.40 -0.96
N ASN A 61 8.20 46.12 -1.54
CA ASN A 61 6.76 45.90 -1.38
C ASN A 61 6.21 45.15 -2.60
N VAL A 62 5.42 44.11 -2.38
CA VAL A 62 4.89 43.21 -3.41
C VAL A 62 3.40 43.12 -3.26
N SER A 63 2.66 43.31 -4.34
CA SER A 63 1.22 43.03 -4.41
C SER A 63 1.05 41.70 -5.12
N MET A 64 0.60 40.68 -4.41
CA MET A 64 0.27 39.36 -4.97
C MET A 64 -1.03 39.49 -5.78
N LYS A 65 -1.03 38.86 -6.94
CA LYS A 65 -2.25 38.76 -7.76
C LYS A 65 -2.91 37.44 -7.46
N SER A 66 -4.22 37.43 -7.29
CA SER A 66 -4.98 36.20 -7.20
C SER A 66 -4.69 35.33 -8.43
N GLY A 67 -4.22 34.14 -8.19
CA GLY A 67 -3.79 33.18 -9.21
C GLY A 67 -4.40 31.83 -8.97
N VAL A 68 -4.37 30.98 -9.98
CA VAL A 68 -4.78 29.60 -9.84
C VAL A 68 -3.71 28.86 -9.04
N GLU A 69 -4.09 28.04 -8.07
CA GLU A 69 -3.26 27.22 -7.14
C GLU A 69 -2.16 26.32 -7.78
N LEU A 70 -1.79 26.54 -9.03
CA LEU A 70 -0.91 25.66 -9.82
C LEU A 70 0.60 25.98 -9.72
N GLU A 71 1.00 26.96 -8.92
CA GLU A 71 2.41 27.36 -8.83
C GLU A 71 3.05 27.05 -7.48
N GLU A 72 2.54 26.06 -6.76
CA GLU A 72 3.15 25.59 -5.53
C GLU A 72 4.55 24.98 -5.81
N VAL A 73 5.56 25.39 -5.05
CA VAL A 73 6.90 24.83 -5.15
C VAL A 73 6.85 23.38 -4.67
N VAL A 74 7.21 22.47 -5.57
CA VAL A 74 7.28 21.04 -5.27
C VAL A 74 8.68 20.62 -4.86
N LEU A 75 8.76 19.72 -3.91
CA LEU A 75 10.04 19.21 -3.38
C LEU A 75 10.51 17.96 -4.12
N VAL A 76 9.62 17.26 -4.83
CA VAL A 76 9.98 16.09 -5.63
C VAL A 76 10.38 16.46 -7.05
N GLY A 77 11.18 15.60 -7.69
CA GLY A 77 11.50 15.69 -9.11
C GLY A 77 12.75 16.51 -9.43
N SER A 78 13.39 17.19 -8.46
CA SER A 78 14.68 17.86 -8.62
C SER A 78 15.63 17.53 -7.46
N ARG A 79 16.92 17.49 -7.76
CA ARG A 79 18.00 17.41 -6.77
C ARG A 79 18.87 18.65 -6.77
N THR A 80 18.45 19.68 -7.51
CA THR A 80 19.06 20.99 -7.58
C THR A 80 18.16 22.02 -6.86
N ALA A 81 17.90 23.17 -7.41
CA ALA A 81 16.97 24.13 -6.82
C ALA A 81 15.51 23.66 -6.95
N PRO A 82 14.66 23.80 -5.91
CA PRO A 82 13.24 23.54 -5.99
C PRO A 82 12.55 24.36 -7.10
N ARG A 83 11.55 23.81 -7.77
CA ARG A 83 10.81 24.45 -8.86
C ARG A 83 9.31 24.42 -8.60
N SER A 84 8.57 25.32 -9.20
CA SER A 84 7.12 25.24 -9.19
C SER A 84 6.62 24.04 -10.01
N ASN A 85 5.41 23.56 -9.72
CA ASN A 85 4.81 22.46 -10.46
C ASN A 85 4.70 22.72 -11.98
N SER A 86 4.48 23.97 -12.39
CA SER A 86 4.46 24.39 -13.80
C SER A 86 5.85 24.48 -14.44
N ASP A 87 6.90 24.66 -13.64
CA ASP A 87 8.30 24.83 -14.09
C ASP A 87 9.10 23.52 -14.09
N THR A 88 8.58 22.46 -13.51
CA THR A 88 9.25 21.16 -13.53
C THR A 88 9.14 20.47 -14.90
N PRO A 89 10.17 19.76 -15.36
CA PRO A 89 10.10 18.96 -16.57
C PRO A 89 9.30 17.66 -16.41
N LEU A 90 8.74 17.39 -15.23
CA LEU A 90 8.18 16.10 -14.83
C LEU A 90 6.68 16.22 -14.47
N PRO A 91 5.87 15.16 -14.66
CA PRO A 91 4.47 15.14 -14.25
C PRO A 91 4.34 14.94 -12.74
N ILE A 92 3.95 15.99 -12.02
CA ILE A 92 3.74 15.96 -10.58
C ILE A 92 2.30 16.35 -10.27
N ASP A 93 1.60 15.50 -9.52
CA ASP A 93 0.30 15.85 -8.93
C ASP A 93 0.52 16.34 -7.51
N VAL A 94 -0.21 17.38 -7.12
CA VAL A 94 -0.25 17.88 -5.75
C VAL A 94 -1.68 17.73 -5.25
N VAL A 95 -1.85 17.05 -4.13
CA VAL A 95 -3.14 16.83 -3.46
C VAL A 95 -3.08 17.52 -2.11
N SER A 96 -3.92 18.51 -1.91
CA SER A 96 -3.98 19.28 -0.66
C SER A 96 -4.69 18.50 0.47
N ALA A 97 -4.46 18.91 1.72
CA ALA A 97 -5.17 18.35 2.88
C ALA A 97 -6.71 18.53 2.74
N LYS A 98 -7.18 19.65 2.17
CA LYS A 98 -8.62 19.91 1.92
C LYS A 98 -9.19 18.86 0.95
N GLU A 99 -8.48 18.57 -0.12
CA GLU A 99 -8.91 17.58 -1.11
C GLU A 99 -8.94 16.16 -0.53
N LEU A 100 -7.96 15.78 0.30
CA LEU A 100 -7.95 14.48 0.98
C LEU A 100 -9.13 14.33 1.93
N THR A 101 -9.36 15.33 2.79
CA THR A 101 -10.44 15.27 3.78
C THR A 101 -11.84 15.35 3.16
N SER A 102 -11.98 16.04 2.01
CA SER A 102 -13.28 16.16 1.31
C SER A 102 -13.77 14.85 0.69
N THR A 103 -12.91 13.80 0.61
CA THR A 103 -13.35 12.47 0.16
C THR A 103 -14.27 11.77 1.17
N GLY A 104 -14.24 12.17 2.44
CA GLY A 104 -14.93 11.47 3.53
C GLY A 104 -14.37 10.08 3.83
N GLN A 105 -13.25 9.69 3.23
CA GLN A 105 -12.63 8.40 3.48
C GLN A 105 -11.89 8.37 4.82
N ILE A 106 -11.87 7.19 5.44
CA ILE A 106 -11.37 7.00 6.81
C ILE A 106 -9.84 7.06 6.87
N THR A 107 -9.18 6.44 5.89
CA THR A 107 -7.73 6.31 5.84
C THR A 107 -7.13 7.05 4.67
N PHE A 108 -5.86 7.38 4.79
CA PHE A 108 -5.11 8.13 3.79
C PHE A 108 -5.05 7.40 2.43
N ASP A 109 -4.80 6.11 2.42
CA ASP A 109 -4.74 5.28 1.22
C ASP A 109 -6.09 5.24 0.47
N LYS A 110 -7.21 5.12 1.20
CA LYS A 110 -8.55 5.16 0.61
C LYS A 110 -8.88 6.55 0.04
N ALA A 111 -8.47 7.62 0.71
CA ALA A 111 -8.63 8.98 0.19
C ALA A 111 -7.90 9.17 -1.16
N LEU A 112 -6.67 8.63 -1.28
CA LEU A 112 -5.90 8.68 -2.52
C LEU A 112 -6.58 7.95 -3.70
N GLN A 113 -7.26 6.82 -3.44
CA GLN A 113 -7.96 6.06 -4.49
C GLN A 113 -9.02 6.90 -5.22
N TYR A 114 -9.67 7.82 -4.52
CA TYR A 114 -10.72 8.70 -5.05
C TYR A 114 -10.20 10.09 -5.46
N ARG A 115 -8.88 10.29 -5.49
CA ARG A 115 -8.23 11.54 -5.93
C ARG A 115 -7.24 11.32 -7.07
N ILE A 116 -6.58 10.18 -7.11
CA ILE A 116 -5.51 9.90 -8.07
C ILE A 116 -5.93 8.75 -8.97
N PRO A 117 -6.16 8.98 -10.26
CA PRO A 117 -6.68 7.95 -11.16
C PRO A 117 -5.72 6.79 -11.40
N SER A 118 -4.41 7.02 -11.37
CA SER A 118 -3.39 5.98 -11.51
C SER A 118 -3.07 5.22 -10.23
N PHE A 119 -3.60 5.63 -9.08
CA PHE A 119 -3.43 4.98 -7.78
C PHE A 119 -4.59 4.02 -7.52
N ASN A 120 -4.30 2.79 -7.17
CA ASN A 120 -5.26 1.79 -6.75
C ASN A 120 -4.88 1.22 -5.38
N THR A 121 -5.87 0.99 -4.54
CA THR A 121 -5.76 0.18 -3.32
C THR A 121 -6.97 -0.73 -3.24
N VAL A 122 -6.80 -1.88 -2.64
CA VAL A 122 -7.84 -2.90 -2.55
C VAL A 122 -8.09 -3.21 -1.10
N GLN A 123 -9.35 -3.37 -0.76
CA GLN A 123 -9.75 -3.87 0.54
C GLN A 123 -9.86 -5.40 0.46
N THR A 124 -8.92 -6.08 1.09
CA THR A 124 -8.92 -7.55 1.14
C THR A 124 -9.94 -8.07 2.16
N PRO A 125 -10.54 -9.25 1.91
CA PRO A 125 -11.47 -9.87 2.86
C PRO A 125 -10.83 -10.18 4.22
N VAL A 126 -11.65 -10.24 5.28
CA VAL A 126 -11.19 -10.47 6.66
C VAL A 126 -10.61 -11.86 6.94
N ASN A 127 -10.66 -12.78 6.01
CA ASN A 127 -10.20 -14.16 6.17
C ASN A 127 -8.72 -14.37 5.79
N ASP A 128 -7.97 -13.31 5.56
CA ASP A 128 -6.58 -13.37 5.11
C ASP A 128 -5.68 -12.41 5.91
N ALA A 129 -4.42 -12.80 6.10
CA ALA A 129 -3.41 -11.93 6.70
C ALA A 129 -3.17 -10.62 5.90
N THR A 130 -3.45 -10.62 4.59
CA THR A 130 -3.40 -9.40 3.76
C THR A 130 -4.44 -8.36 4.13
N SER A 131 -5.52 -8.75 4.83
CA SER A 131 -6.51 -7.80 5.37
C SER A 131 -5.96 -6.87 6.45
N LEU A 132 -4.77 -7.17 6.99
CA LEU A 132 -4.09 -6.35 8.01
C LEU A 132 -3.52 -5.05 7.42
N LEU A 133 -3.14 -5.09 6.15
CA LEU A 133 -2.57 -3.96 5.41
C LEU A 133 -2.92 -4.13 3.93
N ASP A 134 -3.83 -3.29 3.44
CA ASP A 134 -4.25 -3.33 2.05
C ASP A 134 -3.10 -2.96 1.09
N PRO A 135 -2.84 -3.75 0.05
CA PRO A 135 -1.85 -3.41 -0.96
C PRO A 135 -2.30 -2.21 -1.80
N TYR A 136 -1.37 -1.32 -2.10
CA TYR A 136 -1.58 -0.19 -2.99
C TYR A 136 -0.60 -0.23 -4.16
N GLU A 137 -0.92 0.49 -5.22
CA GLU A 137 -0.05 0.58 -6.38
C GLU A 137 -0.30 1.84 -7.22
N ILE A 138 0.73 2.26 -7.95
CA ILE A 138 0.63 3.30 -8.98
C ILE A 138 0.89 2.65 -10.34
N ARG A 139 0.02 2.95 -11.33
CA ARG A 139 0.16 2.45 -12.71
C ARG A 139 0.26 0.93 -12.83
N ASN A 140 -0.43 0.19 -11.95
CA ASN A 140 -0.46 -1.29 -11.93
C ASN A 140 0.93 -1.94 -11.74
N MET A 141 1.84 -1.25 -11.03
CA MET A 141 3.22 -1.71 -10.84
C MET A 141 3.45 -2.43 -9.51
N GLY A 142 2.43 -2.54 -8.66
CA GLY A 142 2.50 -3.12 -7.32
C GLY A 142 3.15 -2.19 -6.28
N PRO A 143 3.05 -2.53 -4.99
CA PRO A 143 3.48 -1.67 -3.88
C PRO A 143 5.00 -1.46 -3.80
N SER A 144 5.79 -2.42 -4.26
CA SER A 144 7.25 -2.40 -4.13
C SER A 144 7.96 -1.41 -5.08
N ARG A 145 7.27 -0.86 -6.08
CA ARG A 145 7.87 -0.01 -7.12
C ARG A 145 7.47 1.45 -7.01
N THR A 146 6.85 1.82 -5.89
CA THR A 146 6.52 3.21 -5.54
C THR A 146 7.24 3.61 -4.27
N LEU A 147 8.13 4.59 -4.37
CA LEU A 147 8.87 5.08 -3.22
C LEU A 147 8.03 6.07 -2.41
N ILE A 148 7.95 5.86 -1.10
CA ILE A 148 7.26 6.75 -0.16
C ILE A 148 8.29 7.59 0.61
N LEU A 149 8.06 8.90 0.64
CA LEU A 149 8.86 9.87 1.37
C LEU A 149 8.01 10.65 2.38
N ILE A 150 8.63 11.03 3.49
CA ILE A 150 8.09 12.00 4.45
C ILE A 150 9.02 13.22 4.46
N ASN A 151 8.51 14.38 4.10
CA ASN A 151 9.32 15.61 3.96
C ASN A 151 10.61 15.39 3.12
N GLY A 152 10.51 14.58 2.05
CA GLY A 152 11.63 14.28 1.16
C GLY A 152 12.60 13.19 1.63
N LYS A 153 12.39 12.58 2.80
CA LYS A 153 13.23 11.49 3.34
C LYS A 153 12.47 10.16 3.31
N ARG A 154 13.19 9.07 2.99
CA ARG A 154 12.61 7.73 2.75
C ARG A 154 11.88 7.17 3.98
N LYS A 155 10.61 6.75 3.80
CA LYS A 155 9.87 5.98 4.80
C LYS A 155 10.28 4.50 4.73
N ASN A 156 10.29 3.83 5.90
CA ASN A 156 10.53 2.39 5.99
C ASN A 156 9.44 1.55 5.29
N LEU A 157 9.84 0.39 4.81
CA LEU A 157 8.90 -0.65 4.39
C LEU A 157 8.11 -1.19 5.59
N SER A 158 6.96 -1.78 5.33
CA SER A 158 6.24 -2.61 6.30
C SER A 158 6.99 -3.93 6.53
N ALA A 159 6.66 -4.62 7.60
CA ALA A 159 7.17 -5.96 7.85
C ALA A 159 6.36 -7.06 7.13
N LEU A 160 5.23 -6.69 6.48
CA LEU A 160 4.36 -7.62 5.77
C LEU A 160 4.91 -7.94 4.38
N LEU A 161 5.00 -9.22 4.09
CA LEU A 161 5.13 -9.77 2.75
C LEU A 161 3.80 -10.41 2.36
N TYR A 162 3.20 -9.98 1.25
CA TYR A 162 1.96 -10.57 0.76
C TYR A 162 2.25 -11.93 0.14
N THR A 163 1.80 -13.00 0.77
CA THR A 163 2.05 -14.39 0.30
C THR A 163 0.84 -15.06 -0.29
N GLN A 164 -0.36 -14.57 0.00
CA GLN A 164 -1.61 -15.13 -0.52
C GLN A 164 -1.86 -14.74 -1.98
N THR A 165 -2.79 -15.45 -2.63
CA THR A 165 -3.21 -15.15 -4.01
C THR A 165 -4.13 -13.93 -4.02
N SER A 166 -3.50 -12.76 -3.87
CA SER A 166 -4.15 -11.46 -3.86
C SER A 166 -3.25 -10.44 -4.57
N PRO A 167 -3.75 -9.27 -4.95
CA PRO A 167 -2.92 -8.20 -5.48
C PRO A 167 -1.76 -7.86 -4.55
N GLY A 168 -0.59 -7.62 -5.13
CA GLY A 168 0.63 -7.43 -4.38
C GLY A 168 1.35 -8.72 -3.96
N ARG A 169 0.85 -9.94 -4.35
CA ARG A 169 1.51 -11.21 -4.05
C ARG A 169 3.01 -11.17 -4.35
N GLY A 170 3.81 -11.58 -3.38
CA GLY A 170 5.28 -11.56 -3.45
C GLY A 170 5.92 -10.19 -3.26
N GLU A 171 5.16 -9.17 -2.90
CA GLU A 171 5.66 -7.81 -2.73
C GLU A 171 5.51 -7.30 -1.28
N THR A 172 6.19 -6.20 -0.97
CA THR A 172 6.03 -5.43 0.26
C THR A 172 6.14 -3.95 -0.07
N GLY A 173 5.43 -3.10 0.65
CA GLY A 173 5.47 -1.64 0.51
C GLY A 173 5.55 -0.96 1.88
N ALA A 174 5.63 0.36 1.91
CA ALA A 174 5.50 1.11 3.15
C ALA A 174 4.05 1.06 3.66
N ASP A 175 3.84 1.04 4.97
CA ASP A 175 2.48 1.23 5.53
C ASP A 175 2.10 2.71 5.42
N ILE A 176 1.34 3.06 4.38
CA ILE A 176 0.83 4.43 4.20
C ILE A 176 -0.43 4.70 5.04
N SER A 177 -1.17 3.67 5.44
CA SER A 177 -2.32 3.81 6.35
C SER A 177 -1.91 4.24 7.77
N ALA A 178 -0.62 4.05 8.12
CA ALA A 178 -0.03 4.50 9.36
C ALA A 178 0.08 6.04 9.48
N ILE A 179 -0.03 6.78 8.38
CA ILE A 179 0.17 8.23 8.39
C ILE A 179 -1.13 8.94 8.81
N PRO A 180 -1.12 9.74 9.90
CA PRO A 180 -2.31 10.48 10.30
C PRO A 180 -2.65 11.57 9.27
N THR A 181 -3.84 11.51 8.68
CA THR A 181 -4.29 12.45 7.64
C THR A 181 -4.25 13.91 8.11
N ASP A 182 -4.56 14.15 9.39
CA ASP A 182 -4.54 15.49 9.99
C ASP A 182 -3.13 16.09 10.15
N ALA A 183 -2.06 15.28 10.05
CA ALA A 183 -0.67 15.74 10.04
C ALA A 183 -0.23 16.22 8.65
N ILE A 184 -0.97 15.88 7.59
CA ILE A 184 -0.57 16.13 6.21
C ILE A 184 -0.92 17.57 5.83
N LYS A 185 0.04 18.28 5.23
CA LYS A 185 -0.15 19.58 4.56
C LYS A 185 -0.58 19.35 3.11
N ARG A 186 0.16 18.48 2.40
CA ARG A 186 -0.13 18.06 1.02
C ARG A 186 0.62 16.77 0.69
N VAL A 187 0.24 16.16 -0.41
CA VAL A 187 0.94 15.02 -1.01
C VAL A 187 1.40 15.38 -2.40
N GLU A 188 2.67 15.17 -2.69
CA GLU A 188 3.26 15.37 -4.01
C GLU A 188 3.52 14.01 -4.64
N ILE A 189 2.99 13.74 -5.83
CA ILE A 189 3.13 12.46 -6.52
C ILE A 189 3.82 12.69 -7.84
N LEU A 190 5.07 12.28 -7.92
CA LEU A 190 5.84 12.24 -9.14
C LEU A 190 5.48 10.96 -9.91
N ARG A 191 4.79 11.11 -11.03
CA ARG A 191 4.38 10.02 -11.91
C ARG A 191 5.43 9.77 -13.00
N ASP A 192 6.67 9.49 -12.57
CA ASP A 192 7.79 9.19 -13.49
C ASP A 192 8.87 8.40 -12.79
N GLY A 193 9.65 7.62 -13.54
CA GLY A 193 10.80 6.91 -13.00
C GLY A 193 11.81 7.87 -12.37
N ALA A 194 12.20 7.61 -11.13
CA ALA A 194 13.01 8.54 -10.34
C ALA A 194 14.15 7.85 -9.56
N SER A 195 14.53 6.63 -9.95
CA SER A 195 15.62 5.90 -9.27
C SER A 195 16.96 6.62 -9.32
N ALA A 196 17.24 7.38 -10.38
CA ALA A 196 18.45 8.21 -10.45
C ALA A 196 18.48 9.32 -9.40
N GLN A 197 17.32 9.83 -9.00
CA GLN A 197 17.18 10.89 -8.02
C GLN A 197 17.07 10.36 -6.58
N TYR A 198 16.38 9.23 -6.37
CA TYR A 198 15.99 8.75 -5.04
C TYR A 198 16.45 7.32 -4.71
N GLY A 199 17.12 6.63 -5.65
CA GLY A 199 17.61 5.27 -5.46
C GLY A 199 16.57 4.20 -5.75
N SER A 200 16.77 3.01 -5.21
CA SER A 200 15.90 1.84 -5.39
C SER A 200 14.43 2.15 -5.13
N ASP A 201 13.53 1.41 -5.76
CA ASP A 201 12.07 1.38 -5.57
C ASP A 201 11.28 2.51 -6.26
N ALA A 202 11.94 3.54 -6.79
CA ALA A 202 11.30 4.65 -7.51
C ALA A 202 11.14 4.36 -9.01
N ILE A 203 10.56 3.19 -9.38
CA ILE A 203 10.33 2.78 -10.77
C ILE A 203 9.01 3.36 -11.31
N ALA A 204 7.91 3.19 -10.59
CA ALA A 204 6.59 3.67 -11.01
C ALA A 204 6.38 5.16 -10.67
N GLY A 205 7.04 5.63 -9.62
CA GLY A 205 6.95 7.00 -9.14
C GLY A 205 7.43 7.18 -7.71
N VAL A 206 7.22 8.39 -7.21
CA VAL A 206 7.52 8.79 -5.84
C VAL A 206 6.33 9.50 -5.24
N MET A 207 5.92 9.11 -4.05
CA MET A 207 4.92 9.81 -3.25
C MET A 207 5.63 10.49 -2.08
N ASN A 208 5.61 11.81 -2.04
CA ASN A 208 6.22 12.60 -0.96
C ASN A 208 5.12 13.27 -0.13
N ILE A 209 5.07 12.92 1.13
CA ILE A 209 4.08 13.40 2.08
C ILE A 209 4.71 14.56 2.86
N ILE A 210 4.16 15.74 2.66
CA ILE A 210 4.61 16.95 3.33
C ILE A 210 3.75 17.15 4.58
N LEU A 211 4.40 17.21 5.72
CA LEU A 211 3.76 17.43 7.01
C LEU A 211 3.47 18.91 7.24
N LYS A 212 2.46 19.19 8.05
CA LYS A 212 2.12 20.55 8.51
C LYS A 212 3.31 21.18 9.25
N ASP A 213 3.57 22.44 8.96
CA ASP A 213 4.69 23.26 9.48
C ASP A 213 4.24 24.64 9.96
N THR A 214 2.93 24.92 9.97
CA THR A 214 2.37 26.21 10.36
C THR A 214 2.39 26.33 11.88
N PRO A 215 3.02 27.39 12.44
CA PRO A 215 2.94 27.71 13.86
C PRO A 215 1.58 28.36 14.18
N ASN A 216 1.16 28.22 15.44
CA ASN A 216 -0.03 28.89 16.00
C ASN A 216 -1.36 28.58 15.34
N GLU A 217 -1.45 27.41 14.70
CA GLU A 217 -2.69 26.84 14.18
C GLU A 217 -2.99 25.51 14.86
N GLY A 218 -4.18 25.37 15.39
CA GLY A 218 -4.65 24.14 16.02
C GLY A 218 -6.00 23.68 15.49
N SER A 219 -6.24 22.37 15.51
CA SER A 219 -7.55 21.78 15.20
C SER A 219 -7.81 20.53 16.00
N ALA A 220 -9.07 20.32 16.35
CA ALA A 220 -9.57 19.07 16.90
C ALA A 220 -10.70 18.55 16.00
N THR A 221 -10.61 17.32 15.57
CA THR A 221 -11.57 16.67 14.68
C THR A 221 -12.20 15.47 15.38
N LEU A 222 -13.52 15.44 15.48
CA LEU A 222 -14.30 14.25 15.85
C LEU A 222 -14.87 13.64 14.59
N ARG A 223 -14.80 12.32 14.45
CA ARG A 223 -15.32 11.57 13.30
C ARG A 223 -16.20 10.42 13.76
N SER A 224 -17.28 10.18 13.04
CA SER A 224 -18.13 8.99 13.20
C SER A 224 -18.67 8.58 11.84
N GLY A 225 -18.86 7.27 11.66
CA GLY A 225 -19.42 6.75 10.42
C GLY A 225 -20.07 5.39 10.63
N ILE A 226 -20.85 4.95 9.65
CA ILE A 226 -21.56 3.67 9.64
C ILE A 226 -21.90 3.28 8.22
N THR A 227 -21.97 1.99 7.93
CA THR A 227 -22.48 1.49 6.64
C THR A 227 -24.00 1.50 6.58
N SER A 228 -24.59 1.43 5.40
CA SER A 228 -26.05 1.30 5.22
C SER A 228 -26.65 0.04 5.84
N GLU A 229 -25.83 -0.99 6.04
CA GLU A 229 -26.25 -2.26 6.67
C GLU A 229 -26.30 -2.15 8.20
N GLY A 230 -25.85 -1.04 8.78
CA GLY A 230 -25.88 -0.78 10.22
C GLY A 230 -24.72 -1.43 10.98
N ASP A 231 -23.63 -1.70 10.31
CA ASP A 231 -22.37 -2.24 10.85
C ASP A 231 -21.16 -1.39 10.43
N GLY A 232 -19.96 -1.79 10.82
CA GLY A 232 -18.74 -1.07 10.49
C GLY A 232 -18.69 0.34 11.09
N GLU A 233 -19.25 0.52 12.28
CA GLU A 233 -19.26 1.80 12.99
C GLU A 233 -17.84 2.29 13.18
N MET A 234 -17.60 3.53 12.82
CA MET A 234 -16.31 4.18 12.94
C MET A 234 -16.39 5.32 13.94
N PHE A 235 -15.39 5.42 14.81
CA PHE A 235 -15.16 6.54 15.71
C PHE A 235 -13.71 6.99 15.62
N GLY A 236 -13.50 8.30 15.58
CA GLY A 236 -12.15 8.85 15.54
C GLY A 236 -12.06 10.22 16.19
N VAL A 237 -10.93 10.47 16.83
CA VAL A 237 -10.55 11.77 17.42
C VAL A 237 -9.15 12.10 16.95
N ALA A 238 -8.99 13.26 16.30
CA ALA A 238 -7.68 13.77 15.94
C ALA A 238 -7.47 15.17 16.50
N VAL A 239 -6.27 15.43 17.00
CA VAL A 239 -5.83 16.77 17.42
C VAL A 239 -4.52 17.07 16.71
N ASN A 240 -4.49 18.18 16.01
CA ASN A 240 -3.27 18.75 15.43
C ASN A 240 -3.04 20.12 16.04
N ASN A 241 -1.82 20.44 16.42
CA ASN A 241 -1.48 21.76 16.91
C ASN A 241 -0.06 22.17 16.51
N GLY A 242 0.08 23.40 16.07
CA GLY A 242 1.34 24.07 15.78
C GLY A 242 1.64 25.13 16.82
N SER A 243 2.88 25.25 17.23
CA SER A 243 3.35 26.27 18.16
C SER A 243 4.67 26.86 17.69
N SER A 244 4.86 28.19 17.86
CA SER A 244 6.15 28.84 17.65
C SER A 244 7.14 28.51 18.76
N ILE A 245 8.42 28.42 18.41
CA ILE A 245 9.51 28.16 19.35
C ILE A 245 10.57 29.26 19.20
N GLY A 246 11.07 29.76 20.31
CA GLY A 246 12.14 30.75 20.34
C GLY A 246 11.74 32.11 19.72
N GLY A 247 10.50 32.53 19.89
CA GLY A 247 9.88 33.59 19.12
C GLY A 247 9.55 33.06 17.73
N ASP A 248 9.87 33.78 16.67
CA ASP A 248 9.63 33.37 15.28
C ASP A 248 10.77 32.55 14.66
N LYS A 249 11.66 31.98 15.49
CA LYS A 249 12.81 31.21 14.99
C LYS A 249 12.48 29.77 14.62
N GLY A 250 11.34 29.25 15.04
CA GLY A 250 11.02 27.87 14.75
C GLY A 250 9.57 27.50 15.07
N PHE A 251 9.22 26.28 14.71
CA PHE A 251 7.92 25.70 14.97
C PHE A 251 8.03 24.27 15.48
N VAL A 252 7.02 23.84 16.21
CA VAL A 252 6.67 22.45 16.42
C VAL A 252 5.21 22.25 16.03
N ASN A 253 4.94 21.26 15.21
CA ASN A 253 3.59 20.83 14.87
C ASN A 253 3.45 19.35 15.27
N TYR A 254 2.41 19.00 16.02
CA TYR A 254 2.16 17.61 16.41
C TYR A 254 0.72 17.20 16.15
N THR A 255 0.53 15.92 15.90
CA THR A 255 -0.77 15.30 15.66
C THR A 255 -0.90 14.05 16.50
N VAL A 256 -2.06 13.90 17.15
CA VAL A 256 -2.54 12.67 17.77
C VAL A 256 -3.83 12.27 17.08
N ASP A 257 -3.91 11.04 16.60
CA ASP A 257 -5.11 10.47 15.95
C ASP A 257 -5.43 9.13 16.60
N LEU A 258 -6.63 9.01 17.13
CA LEU A 258 -7.15 7.78 17.73
C LEU A 258 -8.39 7.37 16.95
N SER A 259 -8.43 6.13 16.48
CA SER A 259 -9.57 5.64 15.70
C SER A 259 -9.89 4.20 16.01
N LYS A 260 -11.19 3.86 15.91
CA LYS A 260 -11.71 2.51 15.94
C LYS A 260 -12.73 2.33 14.81
N VAL A 261 -12.66 1.21 14.12
CA VAL A 261 -13.63 0.75 13.12
C VAL A 261 -14.07 -0.64 13.56
N ASN A 262 -15.37 -0.85 13.71
CA ASN A 262 -15.93 -2.15 14.02
C ASN A 262 -16.00 -3.02 12.75
N LEU A 263 -16.18 -4.33 12.95
CA LEU A 263 -16.36 -5.29 11.85
C LEU A 263 -17.55 -4.88 10.97
N ALA A 264 -17.34 -4.89 9.67
CA ALA A 264 -18.43 -4.86 8.68
C ALA A 264 -18.46 -6.21 7.95
N ASN A 265 -19.57 -6.94 8.06
CA ASN A 265 -19.70 -8.30 7.53
C ASN A 265 -20.54 -8.33 6.25
N ARG A 266 -20.03 -9.03 5.23
CA ARG A 266 -20.70 -9.23 3.92
C ARG A 266 -20.61 -10.71 3.52
N PRO A 267 -21.23 -11.63 4.31
CA PRO A 267 -21.23 -13.04 4.00
C PRO A 267 -22.10 -13.32 2.76
N GLY A 268 -21.84 -14.43 2.11
CA GLY A 268 -22.69 -14.95 1.03
C GLY A 268 -23.80 -15.83 1.56
N THR A 269 -24.53 -16.45 0.62
CA THR A 269 -25.54 -17.49 0.89
C THR A 269 -24.95 -18.84 0.54
N VAL A 270 -24.81 -19.71 1.53
CA VAL A 270 -24.07 -20.98 1.38
C VAL A 270 -24.85 -22.02 0.60
N ASN A 271 -24.18 -22.66 -0.36
CA ASN A 271 -24.71 -23.79 -1.13
C ASN A 271 -24.55 -25.11 -0.35
N ALA A 272 -25.65 -25.65 0.18
CA ALA A 272 -25.65 -26.87 1.00
C ALA A 272 -25.09 -28.11 0.28
N ALA A 273 -25.32 -28.24 -1.02
CA ALA A 273 -24.86 -29.40 -1.79
C ALA A 273 -23.33 -29.34 -2.01
N GLY A 274 -22.80 -28.13 -2.30
CA GLY A 274 -21.36 -27.90 -2.40
C GLY A 274 -20.67 -28.18 -1.08
N GLU A 275 -21.19 -27.64 0.03
CA GLU A 275 -20.68 -27.89 1.38
C GLU A 275 -20.64 -29.38 1.72
N ALA A 276 -21.73 -30.08 1.50
CA ALA A 276 -21.81 -31.53 1.74
C ALA A 276 -20.76 -32.29 0.93
N GLY A 277 -20.54 -31.89 -0.33
CA GLY A 277 -19.53 -32.50 -1.20
C GLY A 277 -18.10 -32.25 -0.72
N ASP A 278 -17.78 -31.01 -0.40
CA ASP A 278 -16.39 -30.60 -0.03
C ASP A 278 -15.95 -31.19 1.31
N PHE A 279 -16.87 -31.29 2.27
CA PHE A 279 -16.54 -31.81 3.60
C PHE A 279 -16.93 -33.27 3.83
N GLY A 280 -17.45 -33.97 2.80
CA GLY A 280 -17.90 -35.35 2.91
C GLY A 280 -19.06 -35.55 3.91
N ALA A 281 -19.86 -34.51 4.11
CA ALA A 281 -20.91 -34.47 5.11
C ALA A 281 -22.27 -34.97 4.57
N ASN A 282 -23.17 -35.38 5.48
CA ASN A 282 -24.55 -35.66 5.10
C ASN A 282 -25.25 -34.32 4.80
N ILE A 283 -25.89 -34.24 3.63
CA ILE A 283 -26.59 -33.01 3.20
C ILE A 283 -27.69 -32.58 4.19
N ALA A 284 -28.34 -33.52 4.88
CA ALA A 284 -29.36 -33.20 5.87
C ALA A 284 -28.76 -32.48 7.10
N ASP A 285 -27.56 -32.87 7.52
CA ASP A 285 -26.86 -32.23 8.62
C ASP A 285 -26.38 -30.81 8.25
N VAL A 286 -25.90 -30.65 7.02
CA VAL A 286 -25.54 -29.33 6.46
C VAL A 286 -26.76 -28.41 6.37
N GLN A 287 -27.89 -28.93 5.84
CA GLN A 287 -29.16 -28.17 5.76
C GLN A 287 -29.69 -27.77 7.13
N GLU A 288 -29.60 -28.65 8.14
CA GLU A 288 -30.00 -28.34 9.50
C GLU A 288 -29.10 -27.27 10.15
N PHE A 289 -27.77 -27.35 9.92
CA PHE A 289 -26.85 -26.30 10.33
C PHE A 289 -27.18 -24.95 9.67
N LEU A 290 -27.36 -24.93 8.35
CA LEU A 290 -27.68 -23.69 7.60
C LEU A 290 -29.04 -23.12 7.94
N ARG A 291 -30.00 -23.96 8.40
CA ARG A 291 -31.29 -23.49 8.90
C ARG A 291 -31.13 -22.63 10.17
N ARG A 292 -30.17 -22.98 11.04
CA ARG A 292 -29.82 -22.19 12.23
C ARG A 292 -28.88 -21.04 11.90
N ASN A 293 -27.94 -21.25 10.97
CA ASN A 293 -26.88 -20.35 10.58
C ASN A 293 -26.89 -20.14 9.04
N PRO A 294 -27.79 -19.28 8.50
CA PRO A 294 -28.00 -19.17 7.06
C PRO A 294 -26.75 -18.75 6.25
N ASP A 295 -25.86 -17.98 6.89
CA ASP A 295 -24.57 -17.54 6.35
C ASP A 295 -23.39 -18.47 6.73
N ALA A 296 -23.69 -19.62 7.31
CA ALA A 296 -22.74 -20.57 7.90
C ALA A 296 -21.81 -19.93 8.95
N ASN A 297 -22.24 -18.87 9.62
CA ASN A 297 -21.44 -18.03 10.52
C ASN A 297 -20.14 -17.51 9.87
N ASN A 298 -20.13 -17.36 8.56
CA ASN A 298 -18.99 -16.88 7.84
C ASN A 298 -18.81 -15.38 8.04
N ILE A 299 -17.56 -14.94 8.25
CA ILE A 299 -17.19 -13.54 8.40
C ILE A 299 -16.34 -13.14 7.19
N ASN A 300 -16.86 -12.19 6.41
CA ASN A 300 -16.23 -11.66 5.21
C ASN A 300 -16.60 -10.18 5.03
N GLY A 301 -15.64 -9.31 4.76
CA GLY A 301 -15.90 -7.88 4.59
C GLY A 301 -14.72 -7.03 5.04
N SER A 302 -14.90 -6.15 6.02
CA SER A 302 -13.83 -5.30 6.56
C SER A 302 -13.55 -5.66 8.01
N PRO A 303 -12.30 -5.86 8.40
CA PRO A 303 -11.93 -6.27 9.75
C PRO A 303 -12.19 -5.17 10.79
N GLU A 304 -12.32 -5.58 12.06
CA GLU A 304 -12.25 -4.65 13.18
C GLU A 304 -10.82 -4.10 13.27
N THR A 305 -10.70 -2.76 13.37
CA THR A 305 -9.40 -2.07 13.44
C THR A 305 -9.43 -1.02 14.54
N ALA A 306 -8.37 -0.97 15.35
CA ALA A 306 -8.11 0.12 16.28
C ALA A 306 -6.71 0.68 16.00
N ALA A 307 -6.57 2.01 16.02
CA ALA A 307 -5.29 2.66 15.77
C ALA A 307 -5.06 3.85 16.70
N ALA A 308 -3.82 4.00 17.14
CA ALA A 308 -3.31 5.17 17.84
C ALA A 308 -2.08 5.67 17.08
N LYS A 309 -2.15 6.90 16.58
CA LYS A 309 -1.10 7.49 15.74
C LYS A 309 -0.61 8.80 16.35
N PHE A 310 0.69 8.94 16.43
CA PHE A 310 1.36 10.16 16.86
C PHE A 310 2.33 10.61 15.78
N SER A 311 2.35 11.90 15.48
CA SER A 311 3.30 12.50 14.54
C SER A 311 3.75 13.87 15.05
N VAL A 312 5.01 14.20 14.84
CA VAL A 312 5.59 15.52 15.13
C VAL A 312 6.46 15.97 13.97
N ASN A 313 6.37 17.26 13.64
CA ASN A 313 7.23 17.97 12.68
C ASN A 313 7.81 19.21 13.36
N PHE A 314 9.11 19.42 13.21
CA PHE A 314 9.87 20.44 13.92
C PHE A 314 10.83 21.15 12.96
N GLY A 315 10.94 22.46 13.09
CA GLY A 315 11.93 23.28 12.44
C GLY A 315 12.42 24.38 13.37
N TYR A 316 13.73 24.69 13.32
CA TYR A 316 14.32 25.75 14.13
C TYR A 316 15.52 26.39 13.43
N ASP A 317 15.49 27.70 13.27
CA ASP A 317 16.59 28.49 12.69
C ASP A 317 17.67 28.77 13.73
N LEU A 318 18.81 28.09 13.58
CA LEU A 318 19.99 28.29 14.42
C LEU A 318 20.67 29.62 14.09
N SER A 319 20.64 30.01 12.82
CA SER A 319 21.12 31.27 12.28
C SER A 319 20.36 31.64 11.01
N GLU A 320 20.64 32.80 10.43
CA GLU A 320 20.04 33.24 9.15
C GLU A 320 20.28 32.24 8.00
N ASN A 321 21.35 31.44 8.08
CA ASN A 321 21.79 30.54 7.03
C ASN A 321 21.73 29.06 7.43
N THR A 322 21.28 28.73 8.64
CA THR A 322 21.31 27.34 9.13
C THR A 322 20.07 27.05 9.93
N SER A 323 19.34 26.01 9.52
CA SER A 323 18.16 25.50 10.20
C SER A 323 18.32 24.03 10.59
N LEU A 324 17.82 23.70 11.77
CA LEU A 324 17.62 22.33 12.25
C LEU A 324 16.19 21.91 11.92
N TYR A 325 16.00 20.69 11.46
CA TYR A 325 14.68 20.11 11.26
C TYR A 325 14.61 18.69 11.80
N ALA A 326 13.42 18.29 12.22
CA ALA A 326 13.15 16.92 12.62
C ALA A 326 11.70 16.58 12.35
N ASN A 327 11.45 15.31 12.07
CA ASN A 327 10.10 14.75 12.14
C ASN A 327 10.17 13.35 12.77
N ALA A 328 9.11 12.96 13.44
CA ALA A 328 8.97 11.61 13.98
C ALA A 328 7.51 11.21 13.99
N ALA A 329 7.27 9.91 13.84
CA ALA A 329 5.95 9.30 13.98
C ALA A 329 6.08 7.95 14.71
N TYR A 330 5.04 7.63 15.48
CA TYR A 330 4.81 6.31 16.06
C TYR A 330 3.36 5.95 15.93
N VAL A 331 3.11 4.74 15.44
CA VAL A 331 1.77 4.21 15.22
C VAL A 331 1.66 2.82 15.82
N TYR A 332 0.58 2.59 16.54
CA TYR A 332 0.14 1.28 16.96
C TYR A 332 -1.23 1.01 16.34
N LYS A 333 -1.39 -0.16 15.72
CA LYS A 333 -2.62 -0.59 15.09
C LYS A 333 -2.89 -2.05 15.45
N SER A 334 -4.12 -2.36 15.84
CA SER A 334 -4.64 -3.72 16.01
C SER A 334 -5.68 -3.96 14.92
N VAL A 335 -5.58 -5.11 14.27
CA VAL A 335 -6.53 -5.55 13.24
C VAL A 335 -6.97 -6.97 13.59
N ASN A 336 -8.27 -7.19 13.77
CA ASN A 336 -8.83 -8.49 14.09
C ASN A 336 -9.47 -9.11 12.83
N SER A 337 -8.85 -10.16 12.32
CA SER A 337 -9.30 -10.95 11.17
C SER A 337 -9.86 -12.29 11.64
N PHE A 338 -10.56 -12.96 10.74
CA PHE A 338 -11.27 -14.21 11.02
C PHE A 338 -10.87 -15.27 10.01
N ALA A 339 -10.66 -16.49 10.47
CA ALA A 339 -10.54 -17.65 9.60
C ALA A 339 -11.93 -18.14 9.17
N ASN A 340 -11.98 -19.08 8.25
CA ASN A 340 -13.23 -19.75 7.90
C ASN A 340 -13.83 -20.42 9.13
N TYR A 341 -15.16 -20.36 9.27
CA TYR A 341 -15.88 -21.03 10.35
C TYR A 341 -15.69 -22.55 10.28
N ARG A 342 -15.27 -23.15 11.37
CA ARG A 342 -15.11 -24.59 11.53
C ARG A 342 -16.49 -25.18 11.88
N THR A 343 -17.23 -25.59 10.85
CA THR A 343 -18.58 -26.12 11.00
C THR A 343 -18.60 -27.46 11.74
N PRO A 344 -19.72 -27.82 12.40
CA PRO A 344 -19.81 -29.05 13.17
C PRO A 344 -19.72 -30.34 12.33
N TYR A 345 -19.91 -30.25 11.02
CA TYR A 345 -19.73 -31.37 10.07
C TYR A 345 -18.31 -31.37 9.46
N TRP A 346 -17.53 -30.30 9.61
CA TRP A 346 -16.12 -30.25 9.23
C TRP A 346 -15.20 -30.65 10.37
N ARG A 347 -15.46 -30.12 11.57
CA ARG A 347 -14.76 -30.47 12.79
C ARG A 347 -15.77 -31.12 13.75
N THR A 348 -15.88 -32.45 13.64
CA THR A 348 -16.94 -33.17 14.35
C THR A 348 -16.56 -33.47 15.79
N VAL A 349 -17.55 -33.51 16.70
CA VAL A 349 -17.34 -34.03 18.07
C VAL A 349 -17.14 -35.55 18.10
N THR A 350 -17.40 -36.26 17.01
CA THR A 350 -17.09 -37.68 16.85
C THR A 350 -15.58 -37.88 16.74
N ASP A 351 -14.91 -37.04 15.92
CA ASP A 351 -13.47 -37.11 15.72
C ASP A 351 -12.70 -36.41 16.87
N TYR A 352 -13.30 -35.36 17.42
CA TYR A 352 -12.71 -34.52 18.45
C TYR A 352 -13.72 -34.28 19.59
N PRO A 353 -13.93 -35.26 20.49
CA PRO A 353 -14.98 -35.14 21.54
C PRO A 353 -14.81 -33.93 22.47
N TYR A 354 -13.58 -33.49 22.72
CA TYR A 354 -13.26 -32.34 23.56
C TYR A 354 -13.72 -31.00 22.99
N LEU A 355 -14.12 -30.92 21.72
CA LEU A 355 -14.67 -29.69 21.13
C LEU A 355 -15.98 -29.28 21.79
N ALA A 356 -16.73 -30.23 22.32
CA ALA A 356 -17.94 -29.96 23.11
C ALA A 356 -17.66 -29.15 24.37
N ASP A 357 -16.49 -29.34 24.97
CA ASP A 357 -16.05 -28.62 26.17
C ASP A 357 -15.38 -27.29 25.82
N PHE A 358 -14.61 -27.28 24.72
CA PHE A 358 -13.88 -26.09 24.27
C PHE A 358 -14.79 -25.01 23.67
N PHE A 359 -15.79 -25.45 22.90
CA PHE A 359 -16.68 -24.57 22.15
C PHE A 359 -18.15 -24.97 22.36
N PRO A 360 -18.68 -24.84 23.58
CA PRO A 360 -20.08 -25.16 23.83
C PRO A 360 -21.01 -24.23 23.06
N GLY A 361 -22.14 -24.75 22.59
CA GLY A 361 -23.10 -23.98 21.78
C GLY A 361 -24.53 -24.43 22.03
N ASP A 362 -25.40 -24.17 21.05
CA ASP A 362 -26.86 -24.42 21.17
C ASP A 362 -27.39 -25.51 20.22
N ASN A 363 -26.52 -26.29 19.59
CA ASN A 363 -26.93 -27.36 18.70
C ASN A 363 -27.49 -28.55 19.49
N PRO A 364 -28.82 -28.84 19.40
CA PRO A 364 -29.44 -29.90 20.19
C PRO A 364 -28.99 -31.31 19.78
N ASN A 365 -28.32 -31.45 18.63
CA ASN A 365 -27.94 -32.76 18.08
C ASN A 365 -26.50 -33.14 18.48
N ASN A 366 -25.72 -32.24 19.04
CA ASN A 366 -24.32 -32.49 19.39
C ASN A 366 -24.10 -32.42 20.92
N ALA A 367 -23.12 -33.18 21.40
CA ALA A 367 -22.66 -33.08 22.77
C ALA A 367 -22.25 -31.65 23.11
N GLY A 368 -22.55 -31.20 24.32
CA GLY A 368 -22.25 -29.82 24.76
C GLY A 368 -22.93 -28.71 23.95
N GLY A 369 -23.90 -29.07 23.07
CA GLY A 369 -24.49 -28.09 22.14
C GLY A 369 -23.57 -27.62 21.05
N TYR A 370 -22.42 -28.26 20.83
CA TYR A 370 -21.39 -27.84 19.89
C TYR A 370 -21.96 -27.57 18.48
N ASP A 371 -21.72 -26.37 17.96
CA ASP A 371 -22.18 -25.95 16.61
C ASP A 371 -21.05 -25.38 15.76
N GLY A 372 -19.79 -25.68 16.13
CA GLY A 372 -18.62 -25.19 15.43
C GLY A 372 -17.94 -24.01 16.17
N TYR A 373 -16.90 -23.44 15.54
CA TYR A 373 -16.16 -22.29 16.06
C TYR A 373 -15.47 -21.52 14.95
N VAL A 374 -15.15 -20.25 15.19
CA VAL A 374 -14.36 -19.42 14.27
C VAL A 374 -13.04 -19.03 14.92
N PRO A 375 -11.90 -19.47 14.39
CA PRO A 375 -10.61 -18.95 14.82
C PRO A 375 -10.45 -17.48 14.46
N THR A 376 -9.89 -16.68 15.36
CA THR A 376 -9.54 -15.29 15.11
C THR A 376 -8.05 -15.11 14.95
N PHE A 377 -7.68 -14.12 14.17
CA PHE A 377 -6.31 -13.77 13.88
C PHE A 377 -6.13 -12.28 14.11
N GLU A 378 -5.54 -11.91 15.23
CA GLU A 378 -5.26 -10.54 15.60
C GLU A 378 -3.85 -10.15 15.19
N GLY A 379 -3.72 -9.16 14.31
CA GLY A 379 -2.46 -8.55 13.93
C GLY A 379 -2.20 -7.31 14.77
N LEU A 380 -1.05 -7.27 15.45
CA LEU A 380 -0.56 -6.15 16.22
C LEU A 380 0.57 -5.49 15.43
N LEU A 381 0.28 -4.32 14.85
CA LEU A 381 1.20 -3.61 13.99
C LEU A 381 1.73 -2.36 14.70
N SER A 382 3.05 -2.20 14.74
CA SER A 382 3.69 -0.97 15.16
C SER A 382 4.60 -0.44 14.06
N ASP A 383 4.50 0.86 13.78
CA ASP A 383 5.31 1.56 12.78
C ASP A 383 5.93 2.80 13.41
N TYR A 384 7.20 3.02 13.17
CA TYR A 384 7.87 4.25 13.59
C TYR A 384 8.79 4.75 12.50
N ASN A 385 8.91 6.05 12.40
CA ASN A 385 9.96 6.70 11.63
C ASN A 385 10.39 8.00 12.31
N ALA A 386 11.66 8.33 12.19
CA ALA A 386 12.19 9.59 12.69
C ALA A 386 13.31 10.06 11.77
N THR A 387 13.33 11.35 11.49
CA THR A 387 14.39 12.02 10.77
C THR A 387 14.85 13.23 11.57
N VAL A 388 16.15 13.43 11.66
CA VAL A 388 16.79 14.66 12.14
C VAL A 388 17.81 15.10 11.11
N GLY A 389 17.87 16.40 10.86
CA GLY A 389 18.83 16.94 9.91
C GLY A 389 19.01 18.44 10.08
N PHE A 390 20.02 18.94 9.40
CA PHE A 390 20.24 20.37 9.29
C PHE A 390 20.39 20.77 7.83
N LYS A 391 19.91 21.97 7.51
CA LYS A 391 20.12 22.64 6.24
C LYS A 391 20.97 23.87 6.48
N SER A 392 21.94 24.10 5.63
CA SER A 392 22.81 25.27 5.76
C SER A 392 23.16 25.81 4.37
N PHE A 393 23.27 27.14 4.30
CA PHE A 393 23.77 27.85 3.12
C PHE A 393 25.13 28.40 3.42
N ILE A 394 26.18 27.80 2.83
CA ILE A 394 27.58 28.10 3.14
C ILE A 394 28.32 28.36 1.81
N ASN A 395 28.85 29.56 1.60
CA ASN A 395 29.61 29.91 0.39
C ASN A 395 28.88 29.57 -0.90
N ASP A 396 27.57 29.92 -0.99
CA ASP A 396 26.65 29.65 -2.10
C ASP A 396 26.31 28.16 -2.30
N TRP A 397 26.67 27.29 -1.37
CA TRP A 397 26.26 25.89 -1.37
C TRP A 397 25.09 25.68 -0.40
N ASN A 398 24.02 25.07 -0.91
CA ASN A 398 23.01 24.47 -0.05
C ASN A 398 23.52 23.10 0.40
N VAL A 399 23.53 22.86 1.69
CA VAL A 399 23.94 21.61 2.33
C VAL A 399 22.77 21.10 3.16
N ASP A 400 22.31 19.86 2.91
CA ASP A 400 21.33 19.15 3.72
C ASP A 400 21.97 17.85 4.20
N ALA A 401 22.19 17.71 5.50
CA ALA A 401 22.66 16.46 6.09
C ALA A 401 21.64 15.94 7.08
N SER A 402 21.33 14.66 6.98
CA SER A 402 20.28 14.05 7.80
C SER A 402 20.56 12.60 8.16
N PHE A 403 19.94 12.19 9.26
CA PHE A 403 19.85 10.81 9.68
C PHE A 403 18.37 10.44 9.81
N THR A 404 17.97 9.33 9.18
CA THR A 404 16.63 8.77 9.24
C THR A 404 16.69 7.36 9.82
N THR A 405 15.83 7.06 10.77
CA THR A 405 15.59 5.72 11.27
C THR A 405 14.11 5.38 11.15
N GLY A 406 13.79 4.15 10.83
CA GLY A 406 12.40 3.70 10.74
C GLY A 406 12.28 2.21 10.84
N GLY A 407 11.12 1.74 11.24
CA GLY A 407 10.82 0.31 11.31
C GLY A 407 9.34 0.04 11.45
N ASN A 408 8.99 -1.19 11.10
CA ASN A 408 7.64 -1.74 11.22
C ASN A 408 7.75 -3.14 11.84
N MET A 409 6.85 -3.47 12.74
CA MET A 409 6.77 -4.78 13.37
C MET A 409 5.33 -5.25 13.31
N GLN A 410 5.13 -6.51 12.98
CA GLN A 410 3.85 -7.18 12.98
C GLN A 410 3.99 -8.48 13.77
N THR A 411 3.29 -8.56 14.87
CA THR A 411 3.14 -9.79 15.66
C THR A 411 1.69 -10.20 15.65
N TYR A 412 1.43 -11.46 15.97
CA TYR A 412 0.11 -12.03 15.82
C TYR A 412 -0.34 -12.72 17.08
N LYS A 413 -1.66 -12.79 17.26
CA LYS A 413 -2.32 -13.70 18.21
C LYS A 413 -3.40 -14.46 17.47
N VAL A 414 -3.41 -15.75 17.64
CA VAL A 414 -4.45 -16.63 17.11
C VAL A 414 -5.27 -17.11 18.29
N ASN A 415 -6.57 -16.81 18.29
CA ASN A 415 -7.44 -17.14 19.42
C ASN A 415 -8.63 -17.98 18.94
N ASN A 416 -9.37 -18.52 19.87
CA ASN A 416 -10.57 -19.31 19.62
C ASN A 416 -10.31 -20.50 18.68
N THR A 417 -9.19 -21.19 18.91
CA THR A 417 -8.71 -22.37 18.16
C THR A 417 -8.00 -23.34 19.08
N HIS A 418 -7.48 -24.42 18.57
CA HIS A 418 -6.74 -25.44 19.34
C HIS A 418 -5.72 -26.14 18.45
N ASN A 419 -4.72 -26.76 19.06
CA ASN A 419 -3.83 -27.68 18.35
C ASN A 419 -4.48 -29.08 18.38
N ARG A 420 -4.91 -29.58 17.24
CA ARG A 420 -5.64 -30.85 17.07
C ARG A 420 -4.73 -32.05 16.82
N ASN A 421 -3.43 -31.82 16.77
CA ASN A 421 -2.47 -32.84 16.39
C ASN A 421 -2.12 -33.73 17.57
N GLU A 422 -1.83 -34.98 17.27
CA GLU A 422 -1.44 -35.97 18.25
C GLU A 422 0.08 -35.87 18.47
N VAL A 423 0.47 -35.24 19.56
CA VAL A 423 1.86 -35.05 19.95
C VAL A 423 2.04 -35.44 21.43
N PHE A 424 2.96 -36.32 21.67
CA PHE A 424 3.25 -36.77 23.00
C PHE A 424 4.57 -36.19 23.51
N SER A 425 4.67 -35.95 24.80
CA SER A 425 5.94 -35.65 25.44
C SER A 425 6.88 -36.86 25.26
N PRO A 426 8.22 -36.67 25.28
CA PRO A 426 9.14 -37.80 25.15
C PRO A 426 8.81 -38.90 26.15
N SER A 427 8.79 -40.15 25.71
CA SER A 427 8.63 -41.33 26.58
C SER A 427 9.74 -41.37 27.62
N THR A 428 9.39 -41.70 28.85
CA THR A 428 10.35 -41.87 29.91
C THR A 428 10.61 -43.36 30.13
N PHE A 429 11.88 -43.71 30.30
CA PHE A 429 12.31 -45.05 30.71
C PHE A 429 12.42 -45.06 32.24
N ILE A 430 11.75 -46.00 32.86
CA ILE A 430 11.85 -46.26 34.29
C ILE A 430 12.47 -47.64 34.42
N ASP A 431 13.75 -47.74 34.78
CA ASP A 431 14.43 -48.97 35.04
C ASP A 431 13.87 -49.58 36.34
N ALA A 432 12.79 -50.34 36.19
CA ALA A 432 12.07 -50.93 37.33
C ALA A 432 12.81 -52.12 37.96
N ASN A 433 13.66 -52.78 37.22
CA ASN A 433 14.42 -53.94 37.64
C ASN A 433 15.89 -53.64 37.97
N GLY A 434 16.36 -52.39 37.71
CA GLY A 434 17.72 -51.93 38.06
C GLY A 434 18.83 -52.48 37.18
N ASN A 435 18.52 -52.99 35.97
CA ASN A 435 19.52 -53.66 35.12
C ASN A 435 20.23 -52.68 34.15
N GLY A 436 19.82 -51.42 34.07
CA GLY A 436 20.38 -50.37 33.22
C GLY A 436 20.05 -50.52 31.73
N SER A 437 19.13 -51.40 31.35
CA SER A 437 18.66 -51.64 29.98
C SER A 437 17.18 -51.34 29.90
N VAL A 438 16.69 -51.06 28.68
CA VAL A 438 15.25 -50.82 28.41
C VAL A 438 14.59 -52.17 28.17
N ASP A 439 13.72 -52.61 29.06
CA ASP A 439 12.95 -53.85 28.98
C ASP A 439 11.48 -53.61 28.61
N ASP A 440 10.79 -54.66 28.11
CA ASP A 440 9.35 -54.56 27.79
C ASP A 440 8.54 -54.16 29.04
N GLY A 441 7.76 -53.07 28.89
CA GLY A 441 6.93 -52.52 29.97
C GLY A 441 7.59 -51.44 30.83
N GLU A 442 8.86 -51.12 30.61
CA GLU A 442 9.56 -50.04 31.33
C GLU A 442 9.48 -48.68 30.65
N ILE A 443 9.01 -48.63 29.38
CA ILE A 443 8.75 -47.40 28.67
C ILE A 443 7.37 -46.92 29.05
N THR A 444 7.31 -45.76 29.67
CA THR A 444 6.05 -45.03 29.86
C THR A 444 5.82 -44.12 28.65
N GLU A 445 4.66 -44.27 27.98
CA GLU A 445 4.23 -43.29 26.96
C GLU A 445 4.19 -41.91 27.60
N GLY A 446 4.68 -40.90 26.85
CA GLY A 446 4.57 -39.51 27.25
C GLY A 446 3.09 -39.10 27.37
N SER A 447 2.84 -38.05 28.10
CA SER A 447 1.51 -37.43 28.11
C SER A 447 1.20 -36.73 26.80
N GLU A 448 -0.04 -36.81 26.34
CA GLU A 448 -0.50 -36.06 25.19
C GLU A 448 -0.45 -34.57 25.50
N LEU A 449 0.23 -33.81 24.62
CA LEU A 449 0.46 -32.39 24.85
C LEU A 449 -0.67 -31.51 24.34
N TYR A 450 -1.40 -31.96 23.32
CA TYR A 450 -2.43 -31.16 22.63
C TYR A 450 -3.79 -31.87 22.63
N ARG A 451 -4.64 -31.57 21.65
CA ARG A 451 -6.03 -32.07 21.58
C ARG A 451 -6.84 -31.57 22.80
N ALA A 452 -7.27 -32.46 23.67
CA ALA A 452 -8.01 -32.13 24.90
C ALA A 452 -7.17 -31.29 25.91
N ASN A 453 -5.83 -31.35 25.82
CA ASN A 453 -4.91 -30.56 26.61
C ASN A 453 -4.45 -29.26 25.94
N SER A 454 -4.93 -28.98 24.73
CA SER A 454 -4.52 -27.81 23.97
C SER A 454 -4.95 -26.51 24.62
N GLN A 455 -4.08 -25.52 24.54
CA GLN A 455 -4.49 -24.11 24.74
C GLN A 455 -5.39 -23.65 23.59
N GLN A 456 -6.18 -22.58 23.82
CA GLN A 456 -7.09 -22.00 22.82
C GLN A 456 -6.60 -20.65 22.28
N SER A 457 -5.44 -20.19 22.71
CA SER A 457 -4.78 -18.95 22.28
C SER A 457 -3.30 -19.22 22.05
N PHE A 458 -2.76 -18.71 20.94
CA PHE A 458 -1.40 -18.98 20.51
C PHE A 458 -0.69 -17.69 20.10
N ASP A 459 0.65 -17.66 20.31
CA ASP A 459 1.56 -16.68 19.76
C ASP A 459 2.34 -17.31 18.59
N PRO A 460 1.93 -17.07 17.34
CA PRO A 460 2.59 -17.63 16.17
C PRO A 460 3.84 -16.86 15.76
N GLY A 461 4.27 -15.84 16.53
CA GLY A 461 5.41 -14.99 16.20
C GLY A 461 5.01 -13.81 15.31
N GLY A 462 5.89 -13.48 14.37
CA GLY A 462 5.67 -12.34 13.49
C GLY A 462 6.88 -11.97 12.65
N THR A 463 6.87 -10.74 12.13
CA THR A 463 7.96 -10.18 11.32
C THR A 463 8.28 -8.76 11.74
N LYS A 464 9.54 -8.35 11.52
CA LYS A 464 10.00 -6.99 11.79
C LYS A 464 10.95 -6.55 10.70
N PHE A 465 10.78 -5.30 10.26
CA PHE A 465 11.70 -4.63 9.35
C PHE A 465 12.17 -3.31 9.96
N SER A 466 13.43 -2.95 9.75
CA SER A 466 13.95 -1.62 10.12
C SER A 466 15.07 -1.18 9.20
N HIS A 467 15.23 0.14 9.08
CA HIS A 467 16.35 0.76 8.37
C HIS A 467 16.95 1.94 9.12
N ASN A 468 18.23 2.23 8.83
CA ASN A 468 18.88 3.46 9.22
C ASN A 468 19.58 4.07 8.00
N ILE A 469 19.42 5.36 7.78
CA ILE A 469 19.88 6.04 6.58
C ILE A 469 20.60 7.34 6.97
N GLY A 470 21.84 7.47 6.54
CA GLY A 470 22.57 8.73 6.56
C GLY A 470 22.57 9.32 5.14
N ASN A 471 22.14 10.57 5.00
CA ASN A 471 22.16 11.30 3.74
C ASN A 471 22.96 12.58 3.88
N ILE A 472 23.67 12.93 2.82
CA ILE A 472 24.20 14.26 2.60
C ILE A 472 23.88 14.68 1.16
N ASP A 473 23.21 15.82 1.02
CA ASP A 473 22.81 16.41 -0.27
C ASP A 473 23.37 17.82 -0.33
N ILE A 474 24.06 18.15 -1.42
CA ILE A 474 24.60 19.48 -1.65
C ILE A 474 24.20 19.98 -3.02
N SER A 475 23.87 21.27 -3.12
CA SER A 475 23.54 21.89 -4.39
C SER A 475 24.04 23.33 -4.48
N LYS A 476 24.29 23.79 -5.71
CA LYS A 476 24.73 25.15 -5.97
C LYS A 476 24.19 25.63 -7.33
N LEU A 477 23.81 26.90 -7.36
CA LEU A 477 23.59 27.66 -8.58
C LEU A 477 24.94 28.18 -9.08
N ILE A 478 25.49 27.53 -10.12
CA ILE A 478 26.81 27.90 -10.68
C ILE A 478 26.70 29.19 -11.49
N SER A 479 25.58 29.40 -12.15
CA SER A 479 25.23 30.63 -12.88
C SER A 479 23.70 30.75 -12.94
N ASP A 480 23.17 31.86 -13.39
CA ASP A 480 21.73 32.06 -13.59
C ASP A 480 21.05 30.93 -14.42
N LYS A 481 21.84 30.16 -15.17
CA LYS A 481 21.38 29.11 -16.06
C LYS A 481 21.76 27.71 -15.65
N VAL A 482 22.74 27.53 -14.76
CA VAL A 482 23.31 26.21 -14.44
C VAL A 482 23.21 25.97 -12.95
N SER A 483 22.51 24.92 -12.58
CA SER A 483 22.41 24.43 -11.22
C SER A 483 22.92 22.99 -11.13
N ILE A 484 23.72 22.69 -10.11
CA ILE A 484 24.21 21.35 -9.85
C ILE A 484 23.75 20.85 -8.49
N GLY A 485 23.59 19.54 -8.39
CA GLY A 485 23.30 18.83 -7.15
C GLY A 485 24.10 17.54 -7.08
N MET A 486 24.54 17.17 -5.89
CA MET A 486 25.19 15.89 -5.65
C MET A 486 24.90 15.43 -4.24
N GLY A 487 24.96 14.13 -4.01
CA GLY A 487 24.77 13.61 -2.66
C GLY A 487 25.23 12.18 -2.52
N ALA A 488 25.28 11.76 -1.27
CA ALA A 488 25.62 10.41 -0.87
C ALA A 488 24.63 9.90 0.16
N GLU A 489 24.38 8.59 0.11
CA GLU A 489 23.51 7.85 1.02
C GLU A 489 24.25 6.62 1.53
N PHE A 490 24.17 6.37 2.83
CA PHE A 490 24.53 5.10 3.44
C PHE A 490 23.28 4.57 4.16
N ARG A 491 22.88 3.34 3.84
CA ARG A 491 21.70 2.72 4.42
C ARG A 491 22.00 1.32 4.95
N THR A 492 21.46 1.01 6.11
CA THR A 492 21.41 -0.34 6.66
C THR A 492 19.96 -0.80 6.76
N GLU A 493 19.71 -2.06 6.47
CA GLU A 493 18.41 -2.70 6.56
C GLU A 493 18.51 -3.97 7.39
N THR A 494 17.47 -4.23 8.18
CA THR A 494 17.34 -5.45 8.97
C THR A 494 15.93 -6.01 8.81
N PHE A 495 15.83 -7.29 8.49
CA PHE A 495 14.59 -8.06 8.50
C PHE A 495 14.71 -9.19 9.52
N GLU A 496 13.65 -9.40 10.28
CA GLU A 496 13.61 -10.42 11.34
C GLU A 496 12.29 -11.19 11.23
N VAL A 497 12.39 -12.52 11.21
CA VAL A 497 11.27 -13.44 11.41
C VAL A 497 11.31 -13.87 12.86
N ILE A 498 10.27 -13.53 13.60
CA ILE A 498 10.12 -13.80 15.03
C ILE A 498 9.51 -15.18 15.19
N GLN A 499 10.19 -16.04 15.94
CA GLN A 499 9.75 -17.40 16.25
C GLN A 499 8.43 -17.37 17.04
N GLY A 500 7.52 -18.30 16.72
CA GLY A 500 6.32 -18.54 17.49
C GLY A 500 6.59 -19.36 18.76
N GLU A 501 5.61 -19.41 19.66
CA GLU A 501 5.68 -20.35 20.79
C GLU A 501 5.54 -21.80 20.32
N LEU A 502 6.08 -22.76 21.07
CA LEU A 502 6.14 -24.17 20.67
C LEU A 502 4.78 -24.72 20.23
N ALA A 503 3.73 -24.50 21.02
CA ALA A 503 2.40 -25.02 20.75
C ALA A 503 1.77 -24.45 19.46
N SER A 504 2.28 -23.31 18.97
CA SER A 504 1.79 -22.68 17.74
C SER A 504 2.26 -23.37 16.45
N TYR A 505 3.34 -24.16 16.51
CA TYR A 505 3.89 -24.84 15.33
C TYR A 505 4.15 -26.35 15.53
N ASP A 506 4.25 -26.82 16.76
CA ASP A 506 4.52 -28.25 17.05
C ASP A 506 3.38 -29.15 16.56
N GLY A 507 3.74 -30.26 15.91
CA GLY A 507 2.80 -31.17 15.28
C GLY A 507 1.95 -30.60 14.13
N GLY A 508 2.23 -29.36 13.70
CA GLY A 508 1.44 -28.63 12.69
C GLY A 508 0.70 -27.42 13.26
N GLY A 509 0.76 -27.22 14.58
CA GLY A 509 0.22 -26.04 15.25
C GLY A 509 -1.30 -25.97 15.37
N GLY A 510 -1.82 -24.77 15.58
CA GLY A 510 -3.25 -24.51 15.75
C GLY A 510 -4.07 -24.77 14.49
N ASP A 511 -5.34 -25.10 14.64
CA ASP A 511 -6.26 -25.42 13.54
C ASP A 511 -6.71 -24.13 12.79
N SER A 512 -5.77 -23.26 12.49
CA SER A 512 -5.99 -22.02 11.77
C SER A 512 -4.70 -21.51 11.12
N PHE A 513 -3.75 -21.07 11.94
CA PHE A 513 -2.53 -20.41 11.51
C PHE A 513 -1.33 -20.99 12.28
N ALA A 514 -0.42 -21.62 11.57
CA ALA A 514 0.79 -22.15 12.16
C ALA A 514 1.83 -21.07 12.45
N GLY A 515 2.49 -21.14 13.60
CA GLY A 515 3.57 -20.24 13.99
C GLY A 515 4.87 -20.52 13.24
N ALA A 516 5.76 -19.51 13.23
CA ALA A 516 7.09 -19.63 12.68
C ALA A 516 7.93 -20.60 13.53
N THR A 517 8.54 -21.58 12.87
CA THR A 517 9.44 -22.55 13.53
C THR A 517 10.81 -21.93 13.80
N PRO A 518 11.66 -22.53 14.64
CA PRO A 518 13.06 -22.09 14.79
C PRO A 518 13.84 -22.06 13.48
N GLN A 519 13.54 -22.97 12.53
CA GLN A 519 14.19 -23.03 11.23
C GLN A 519 13.75 -21.88 10.31
N ASP A 520 12.52 -21.42 10.46
CA ASP A 520 11.96 -20.33 9.66
C ASP A 520 12.35 -18.95 10.21
N SER A 521 12.88 -18.92 11.44
CA SER A 521 13.14 -17.70 12.21
C SER A 521 14.58 -17.23 12.06
N GLY A 522 14.80 -15.92 12.18
CA GLY A 522 16.15 -15.38 12.11
C GLY A 522 16.17 -13.88 11.88
N LYS A 523 17.38 -13.33 11.97
CA LYS A 523 17.65 -11.92 11.76
C LYS A 523 18.67 -11.72 10.65
N PHE A 524 18.30 -10.92 9.64
CA PHE A 524 19.03 -10.76 8.39
C PHE A 524 19.33 -9.28 8.14
N ASN A 525 20.55 -8.99 7.71
CA ASN A 525 21.02 -7.62 7.59
C ASN A 525 21.62 -7.38 6.20
N ARG A 526 21.51 -6.15 5.73
CA ARG A 526 22.15 -5.68 4.53
C ARG A 526 22.56 -4.22 4.69
N TYR A 527 23.57 -3.79 3.94
CA TYR A 527 23.86 -2.36 3.79
C TYR A 527 24.05 -2.00 2.32
N ASN A 528 23.83 -0.73 2.02
CA ASN A 528 24.20 -0.16 0.72
C ASN A 528 24.80 1.24 0.90
N ILE A 529 25.63 1.59 -0.06
CA ILE A 529 26.18 2.93 -0.24
C ILE A 529 25.89 3.41 -1.65
N GLY A 530 25.43 4.65 -1.79
CA GLY A 530 25.12 5.22 -3.08
C GLY A 530 25.50 6.69 -3.17
N GLY A 531 25.67 7.17 -4.40
CA GLY A 531 25.91 8.57 -4.66
C GLY A 531 25.30 8.99 -5.99
N TYR A 532 24.93 10.26 -6.11
CA TYR A 532 24.36 10.82 -7.33
C TYR A 532 25.00 12.16 -7.69
N PHE A 533 24.86 12.50 -8.96
CA PHE A 533 25.16 13.81 -9.53
C PHE A 533 24.02 14.26 -10.43
N SER A 534 23.56 15.50 -10.26
CA SER A 534 22.49 16.14 -11.03
C SER A 534 22.97 17.46 -11.62
N LEU A 535 22.52 17.77 -12.82
CA LEU A 535 22.74 19.02 -13.54
C LEU A 535 21.43 19.51 -14.15
N ASP A 536 21.05 20.74 -13.86
CA ASP A 536 19.98 21.44 -14.54
C ASP A 536 20.57 22.60 -15.35
N TYR A 537 20.14 22.73 -16.59
CA TYR A 537 20.56 23.78 -17.50
C TYR A 537 19.36 24.51 -18.09
N ASP A 538 19.08 25.71 -17.61
CA ASP A 538 18.13 26.65 -18.18
C ASP A 538 18.74 27.29 -19.43
N VAL A 539 18.59 26.64 -20.60
CA VAL A 539 19.10 27.13 -21.87
C VAL A 539 18.50 28.51 -22.15
N SER A 540 17.20 28.65 -21.84
CA SER A 540 16.45 29.91 -21.81
C SER A 540 15.31 29.78 -20.81
N ASP A 541 14.59 30.85 -20.50
CA ASP A 541 13.36 30.80 -19.66
C ASP A 541 12.32 29.82 -20.20
N ALA A 542 12.31 29.59 -21.52
CA ALA A 542 11.42 28.64 -22.16
C ALA A 542 11.94 27.20 -22.16
N PHE A 543 13.24 26.97 -22.15
CA PHE A 543 13.83 25.66 -22.37
C PHE A 543 14.77 25.22 -21.28
N LEU A 544 14.39 24.13 -20.58
CA LEU A 544 15.14 23.46 -19.52
C LEU A 544 15.59 22.07 -19.94
N LEU A 545 16.84 21.75 -19.63
CA LEU A 545 17.40 20.39 -19.68
C LEU A 545 17.83 19.98 -18.27
N SER A 546 17.55 18.74 -17.90
CA SER A 546 17.95 18.16 -16.61
C SER A 546 18.55 16.78 -16.83
N GLY A 547 19.64 16.48 -16.14
CA GLY A 547 20.29 15.17 -16.17
C GLY A 547 20.72 14.76 -14.76
N THR A 548 20.49 13.49 -14.40
CA THR A 548 20.92 12.88 -13.15
C THR A 548 21.50 11.50 -13.41
N VAL A 549 22.61 11.18 -12.75
CA VAL A 549 23.19 9.84 -12.70
C VAL A 549 23.37 9.41 -11.26
N ARG A 550 23.20 8.11 -10.98
CA ARG A 550 23.38 7.53 -9.65
C ARG A 550 24.02 6.15 -9.74
N SER A 551 24.90 5.85 -8.80
CA SER A 551 25.46 4.52 -8.58
C SER A 551 25.24 4.11 -7.15
N GLU A 552 24.83 2.87 -6.94
CA GLU A 552 24.68 2.24 -5.61
C GLU A 552 25.39 0.88 -5.59
N ASN A 553 25.95 0.54 -4.43
CA ASN A 553 26.53 -0.76 -4.16
C ASN A 553 25.87 -1.39 -2.94
N TYR A 554 25.31 -2.58 -3.12
CA TYR A 554 24.66 -3.37 -2.09
C TYR A 554 25.56 -4.53 -1.67
N SER A 555 25.52 -4.87 -0.39
CA SER A 555 26.34 -5.93 0.21
C SER A 555 25.98 -7.34 -0.25
N ASP A 556 24.82 -7.56 -0.83
CA ASP A 556 24.27 -8.85 -1.23
C ASP A 556 24.27 -9.12 -2.74
N PHE A 557 23.84 -8.17 -3.57
CA PHE A 557 23.73 -8.38 -5.02
C PHE A 557 24.66 -7.48 -5.87
N GLY A 558 25.42 -6.55 -5.26
CA GLY A 558 26.44 -5.76 -5.96
C GLY A 558 25.96 -4.39 -6.44
N ASN A 559 26.38 -3.99 -7.66
CA ASN A 559 26.25 -2.63 -8.14
C ASN A 559 25.02 -2.40 -9.00
N ALA A 560 24.37 -1.24 -8.82
CA ALA A 560 23.36 -0.70 -9.71
C ALA A 560 23.79 0.69 -10.21
N PHE A 561 23.62 0.94 -11.51
CA PHE A 561 23.85 2.26 -12.12
C PHE A 561 22.61 2.69 -12.87
N VAL A 562 22.15 3.90 -12.63
CA VAL A 562 20.93 4.45 -13.24
C VAL A 562 21.13 5.91 -13.65
N TYR A 563 20.34 6.32 -14.64
CA TYR A 563 20.36 7.67 -15.19
C TYR A 563 18.95 8.20 -15.45
N LYS A 564 18.82 9.51 -15.51
CA LYS A 564 17.60 10.20 -15.94
C LYS A 564 17.98 11.44 -16.74
N PHE A 565 17.31 11.64 -17.87
CA PHE A 565 17.32 12.86 -18.65
C PHE A 565 15.90 13.36 -18.81
N SER A 566 15.68 14.65 -18.60
CA SER A 566 14.37 15.27 -18.79
C SER A 566 14.49 16.66 -19.38
N SER A 567 13.44 17.10 -20.04
CA SER A 567 13.37 18.42 -20.64
C SER A 567 11.98 19.02 -20.56
N ARG A 568 11.92 20.32 -20.51
CA ARG A 568 10.71 21.13 -20.62
C ARG A 568 10.91 22.23 -21.65
N TYR A 569 9.94 22.40 -22.52
CA TYR A 569 9.91 23.50 -23.48
C TYR A 569 8.56 24.23 -23.45
N LYS A 570 8.57 25.46 -22.95
CA LYS A 570 7.40 26.36 -22.94
C LYS A 570 7.31 27.01 -24.32
N LEU A 571 6.38 26.55 -25.14
CA LEU A 571 6.07 27.15 -26.43
C LEU A 571 5.31 28.48 -26.27
N SER A 572 4.46 28.54 -25.23
CA SER A 572 3.70 29.70 -24.81
C SER A 572 3.17 29.43 -23.40
N ASP A 573 2.48 30.41 -22.80
CA ASP A 573 1.80 30.24 -21.50
C ASP A 573 0.70 29.18 -21.57
N VAL A 574 0.12 28.93 -22.76
CA VAL A 574 -0.92 27.91 -22.94
C VAL A 574 -0.38 26.54 -23.30
N LEU A 575 0.87 26.39 -23.70
CA LEU A 575 1.42 25.10 -24.14
C LEU A 575 2.87 24.91 -23.70
N THR A 576 3.07 23.93 -22.86
CA THR A 576 4.36 23.42 -22.43
C THR A 576 4.50 21.96 -22.86
N LEU A 577 5.63 21.63 -23.49
CA LEU A 577 6.04 20.24 -23.79
C LEU A 577 6.99 19.79 -22.69
N ARG A 578 6.85 18.53 -22.27
CA ARG A 578 7.78 17.91 -21.32
C ARG A 578 8.06 16.48 -21.73
N GLY A 579 9.24 15.98 -21.36
CA GLY A 579 9.59 14.61 -21.62
C GLY A 579 10.75 14.14 -20.75
N SER A 580 10.77 12.85 -20.44
CA SER A 580 11.84 12.20 -19.72
C SER A 580 12.18 10.83 -20.29
N LEU A 581 13.45 10.44 -20.12
CA LEU A 581 13.97 9.11 -20.33
C LEU A 581 14.79 8.74 -19.12
N SER A 582 14.48 7.61 -18.48
CA SER A 582 15.22 7.17 -17.29
C SER A 582 15.38 5.67 -17.25
N SER A 583 16.45 5.22 -16.60
CA SER A 583 16.57 3.87 -16.09
C SER A 583 16.23 3.83 -14.60
N GLY A 584 15.73 2.69 -14.13
CA GLY A 584 15.46 2.46 -12.73
C GLY A 584 15.92 1.08 -12.31
N PHE A 585 15.96 0.85 -11.01
CA PHE A 585 16.21 -0.46 -10.44
C PHE A 585 15.46 -0.64 -9.13
N ARG A 586 15.22 -1.90 -8.75
CA ARG A 586 14.72 -2.30 -7.45
C ARG A 586 15.55 -3.46 -6.90
N ALA A 587 16.10 -3.26 -5.73
CA ALA A 587 16.77 -4.31 -4.99
C ALA A 587 15.76 -5.39 -4.55
N PRO A 588 16.10 -6.69 -4.58
CA PRO A 588 15.29 -7.70 -3.89
C PRO A 588 15.17 -7.28 -2.43
N THR A 589 13.97 -7.35 -1.84
CA THR A 589 13.82 -7.03 -0.42
C THR A 589 14.34 -8.17 0.44
N LEU A 590 14.78 -7.86 1.67
CA LEU A 590 15.18 -8.91 2.61
C LEU A 590 14.01 -9.88 2.91
N HIS A 591 12.77 -9.39 2.83
CA HIS A 591 11.56 -10.23 2.92
C HIS A 591 11.54 -11.30 1.83
N GLN A 592 11.79 -10.91 0.57
CA GLN A 592 11.79 -11.84 -0.57
C GLN A 592 12.95 -12.85 -0.52
N ILE A 593 14.10 -12.43 -0.01
CA ILE A 593 15.29 -13.29 0.06
C ILE A 593 15.17 -14.33 1.16
N TYR A 594 14.65 -13.94 2.34
CA TYR A 594 14.79 -14.73 3.56
C TYR A 594 13.48 -15.32 4.10
N THR A 595 12.30 -14.94 3.58
CA THR A 595 11.06 -15.56 4.07
C THR A 595 11.01 -17.02 3.67
N GLN A 596 10.77 -17.87 4.67
CA GLN A 596 10.54 -19.30 4.56
C GLN A 596 9.42 -19.66 5.53
N LYS A 597 8.46 -20.44 5.11
CA LYS A 597 7.41 -20.96 6.01
C LYS A 597 6.58 -22.05 5.34
N ALA A 598 5.93 -22.87 6.16
CA ALA A 598 4.77 -23.64 5.69
C ALA A 598 3.64 -22.67 5.34
N GLN A 599 3.06 -22.85 4.18
CA GLN A 599 1.94 -22.03 3.69
C GLN A 599 0.70 -22.89 3.58
N TYR A 600 -0.37 -22.48 4.24
CA TYR A 600 -1.67 -23.14 4.15
C TYR A 600 -2.50 -22.40 3.10
N SER A 601 -2.78 -23.06 1.98
CA SER A 601 -3.57 -22.52 0.89
C SER A 601 -4.86 -23.31 0.73
N PHE A 602 -6.00 -22.62 0.64
CA PHE A 602 -7.24 -23.26 0.26
C PHE A 602 -7.27 -23.40 -1.28
N ILE A 603 -7.26 -24.63 -1.75
CA ILE A 603 -7.42 -24.93 -3.18
C ILE A 603 -8.84 -25.41 -3.39
N PRO A 604 -9.65 -24.71 -4.19
CA PRO A 604 -11.02 -25.13 -4.49
C PRO A 604 -11.09 -26.58 -5.00
N GLY A 605 -11.97 -27.40 -4.40
CA GLY A 605 -12.10 -28.83 -4.70
C GLY A 605 -11.04 -29.74 -4.09
N GLN A 606 -9.99 -29.20 -3.44
CA GLN A 606 -8.95 -29.98 -2.76
C GLN A 606 -8.84 -29.65 -1.26
N GLY A 607 -9.51 -28.59 -0.80
CA GLY A 607 -9.45 -28.15 0.58
C GLY A 607 -8.15 -27.41 0.94
N ILE A 608 -7.79 -27.42 2.23
CA ILE A 608 -6.56 -26.79 2.71
C ILE A 608 -5.38 -27.71 2.44
N GLN A 609 -4.44 -27.25 1.64
CA GLN A 609 -3.17 -27.89 1.33
C GLN A 609 -2.02 -27.21 2.08
N VAL A 610 -0.97 -27.97 2.37
CA VAL A 610 0.24 -27.45 3.02
C VAL A 610 1.36 -27.39 2.01
N GLY A 611 1.67 -26.18 1.56
CA GLY A 611 2.82 -25.92 0.69
C GLY A 611 4.02 -25.40 1.47
N GLY A 612 5.20 -25.44 0.85
CA GLY A 612 6.43 -24.86 1.40
C GLY A 612 6.88 -23.64 0.61
N LEU A 613 6.95 -22.47 1.28
CA LEU A 613 7.69 -21.33 0.73
C LEU A 613 9.17 -21.48 1.07
N ILE A 614 10.00 -21.69 0.05
CA ILE A 614 11.43 -21.93 0.17
C ILE A 614 12.19 -20.62 -0.08
N ASN A 615 13.06 -20.23 0.86
CA ASN A 615 13.90 -19.06 0.68
C ASN A 615 15.09 -19.33 -0.29
N ASN A 616 15.49 -18.31 -1.07
CA ASN A 616 16.49 -18.44 -2.14
C ASN A 616 17.93 -18.70 -1.67
N VAL A 617 18.23 -18.53 -0.39
CA VAL A 617 19.60 -18.72 0.15
C VAL A 617 19.75 -20.02 0.92
N SER A 618 18.66 -20.77 1.10
CA SER A 618 18.67 -22.06 1.81
C SER A 618 19.47 -23.12 1.08
N THR A 619 19.88 -24.15 1.82
CA THR A 619 20.52 -25.34 1.23
C THR A 619 19.55 -26.06 0.28
N GLN A 620 18.26 -26.08 0.61
CA GLN A 620 17.21 -26.66 -0.24
C GLN A 620 17.12 -25.93 -1.59
N ALA A 621 17.07 -24.59 -1.57
CA ALA A 621 17.04 -23.81 -2.80
C ALA A 621 18.24 -24.11 -3.72
N LYS A 622 19.43 -24.22 -3.16
CA LYS A 622 20.64 -24.57 -3.92
C LYS A 622 20.56 -25.97 -4.54
N LEU A 623 20.06 -26.97 -3.79
CA LEU A 623 19.86 -28.33 -4.30
C LEU A 623 18.82 -28.39 -5.42
N LEU A 624 17.83 -27.53 -5.38
CA LEU A 624 16.75 -27.42 -6.39
C LEU A 624 17.15 -26.59 -7.61
N GLY A 625 18.31 -25.97 -7.59
CA GLY A 625 18.73 -25.05 -8.65
C GLY A 625 17.95 -23.74 -8.69
N ILE A 626 17.34 -23.34 -7.56
CA ILE A 626 16.70 -22.03 -7.42
C ILE A 626 17.80 -20.96 -7.34
N PRO A 627 17.85 -19.99 -8.26
CA PRO A 627 18.90 -18.98 -8.26
C PRO A 627 18.71 -17.96 -7.13
N GLN A 628 19.80 -17.31 -6.73
CA GLN A 628 19.71 -16.12 -5.90
C GLN A 628 19.00 -15.01 -6.67
N LEU A 629 18.36 -14.11 -5.95
CA LEU A 629 17.65 -12.98 -6.56
C LEU A 629 18.63 -11.87 -6.94
N ASP A 630 18.45 -11.35 -8.15
CA ASP A 630 19.09 -10.15 -8.66
C ASP A 630 18.15 -8.95 -8.65
N ALA A 631 18.72 -7.76 -8.82
CA ALA A 631 17.93 -6.54 -8.93
C ALA A 631 17.04 -6.54 -10.18
N GLU A 632 15.81 -6.08 -10.03
CA GLU A 632 14.99 -5.69 -11.18
C GLU A 632 15.55 -4.41 -11.81
N THR A 633 15.50 -4.31 -13.12
CA THR A 633 15.89 -3.09 -13.85
C THR A 633 14.74 -2.56 -14.70
N SER A 634 14.69 -1.25 -14.92
CA SER A 634 13.64 -0.66 -15.75
C SER A 634 14.19 0.38 -16.71
N ASN A 635 13.46 0.55 -17.82
CA ASN A 635 13.58 1.69 -18.72
C ASN A 635 12.22 2.39 -18.79
N ASN A 636 12.22 3.69 -18.52
CA ASN A 636 11.02 4.50 -18.43
C ASN A 636 11.11 5.62 -19.45
N PHE A 637 10.01 5.87 -20.14
CA PHE A 637 9.82 6.99 -21.06
C PHE A 637 8.52 7.70 -20.74
N THR A 638 8.56 9.03 -20.62
CA THR A 638 7.38 9.86 -20.42
C THR A 638 7.43 11.04 -21.37
N VAL A 639 6.33 11.36 -22.01
CA VAL A 639 6.13 12.57 -22.79
C VAL A 639 4.76 13.16 -22.51
N GLY A 640 4.70 14.47 -22.34
CA GLY A 640 3.46 15.12 -21.98
C GLY A 640 3.34 16.56 -22.49
N ILE A 641 2.11 17.02 -22.48
CA ILE A 641 1.74 18.40 -22.74
C ILE A 641 0.94 18.92 -21.57
N GLY A 642 1.06 20.20 -21.31
CA GLY A 642 0.28 20.86 -20.27
C GLY A 642 0.28 22.37 -20.47
N GLY A 643 -0.61 23.06 -19.82
CA GLY A 643 -0.69 24.51 -19.88
C GLY A 643 -1.95 25.09 -19.26
N LYS A 644 -2.06 26.40 -19.35
CA LYS A 644 -3.21 27.18 -18.90
C LYS A 644 -3.89 27.77 -20.13
N LEU A 645 -5.06 27.27 -20.56
CA LEU A 645 -5.84 27.87 -21.64
C LEU A 645 -6.47 29.19 -21.23
N SER A 646 -6.68 29.38 -19.93
CA SER A 646 -7.10 30.62 -19.29
C SER A 646 -6.64 30.61 -17.84
N ASN A 647 -6.80 31.71 -17.11
CA ASN A 647 -6.50 31.75 -15.67
C ASN A 647 -7.36 30.77 -14.85
N LYS A 648 -8.49 30.31 -15.42
CA LYS A 648 -9.43 29.40 -14.78
C LYS A 648 -9.32 27.96 -15.28
N PHE A 649 -8.71 27.71 -16.45
CA PHE A 649 -8.65 26.35 -17.06
C PHE A 649 -7.22 25.87 -17.25
N THR A 650 -6.93 24.72 -16.66
CA THR A 650 -5.64 24.03 -16.73
C THR A 650 -5.79 22.62 -17.28
N TYR A 651 -4.75 22.13 -17.94
CA TYR A 651 -4.74 20.77 -18.45
C TYR A 651 -3.34 20.15 -18.44
N THR A 652 -3.29 18.83 -18.26
CA THR A 652 -2.12 18.02 -18.55
C THR A 652 -2.54 16.71 -19.19
N VAL A 653 -1.74 16.25 -20.15
CA VAL A 653 -1.88 14.93 -20.77
C VAL A 653 -0.49 14.33 -20.89
N ASP A 654 -0.26 13.18 -20.27
CA ASP A 654 1.03 12.51 -20.21
C ASP A 654 0.91 11.07 -20.68
N TYR A 655 1.69 10.70 -21.68
CA TYR A 655 1.94 9.32 -22.05
C TYR A 655 3.14 8.78 -21.26
N TYR A 656 3.04 7.56 -20.74
CA TYR A 656 4.14 6.86 -20.08
C TYR A 656 4.33 5.46 -20.66
N SER A 657 5.57 4.97 -20.60
CA SER A 657 5.94 3.60 -20.92
C SER A 657 7.04 3.14 -19.94
N ILE A 658 6.81 2.01 -19.30
CA ILE A 658 7.70 1.40 -18.31
C ILE A 658 7.95 -0.04 -18.72
N ALA A 659 9.21 -0.37 -19.03
CA ALA A 659 9.63 -1.75 -19.26
C ALA A 659 10.48 -2.20 -18.07
N VAL A 660 10.06 -3.26 -17.39
CA VAL A 660 10.82 -3.87 -16.27
C VAL A 660 11.36 -5.21 -16.71
N LYS A 661 12.66 -5.41 -16.53
CA LYS A 661 13.35 -6.68 -16.75
C LYS A 661 13.63 -7.37 -15.42
N ASP A 662 13.63 -8.69 -15.46
CA ASP A 662 13.96 -9.54 -14.32
C ASP A 662 13.07 -9.28 -13.11
N ARG A 663 11.76 -9.03 -13.37
CA ARG A 663 10.80 -8.78 -12.31
C ARG A 663 10.73 -9.95 -11.35
N ILE A 664 10.92 -9.67 -10.06
CA ILE A 664 10.87 -10.66 -8.99
C ILE A 664 9.40 -10.97 -8.71
N VAL A 665 9.07 -12.25 -8.73
CA VAL A 665 7.74 -12.75 -8.44
C VAL A 665 7.81 -13.86 -7.40
N LEU A 666 6.81 -13.97 -6.54
CA LEU A 666 6.54 -15.19 -5.79
C LEU A 666 5.84 -16.15 -6.74
N GLY A 667 6.48 -17.25 -7.05
CA GLY A 667 5.96 -18.26 -7.98
C GLY A 667 4.62 -18.84 -7.52
N THR A 668 3.91 -19.44 -8.46
CA THR A 668 2.73 -20.26 -8.17
C THR A 668 3.16 -21.48 -7.35
N GLU A 669 2.19 -22.16 -6.76
CA GLU A 669 2.39 -23.45 -6.10
C GLU A 669 2.77 -24.50 -7.15
N ILE A 670 3.93 -25.12 -7.00
CA ILE A 670 4.47 -26.17 -7.86
C ILE A 670 4.25 -27.50 -7.16
N GLY A 671 3.25 -28.25 -7.61
CA GLY A 671 2.84 -29.52 -7.02
C GLY A 671 3.46 -30.74 -7.67
N ALA A 672 3.19 -31.92 -7.10
CA ALA A 672 3.68 -33.20 -7.61
C ALA A 672 3.18 -33.49 -9.03
N THR A 673 4.03 -34.13 -9.84
CA THR A 673 3.68 -34.57 -11.20
C THR A 673 2.94 -35.90 -11.23
N GLY A 674 2.97 -36.67 -10.14
CA GLY A 674 2.48 -38.05 -10.05
C GLY A 674 3.50 -39.08 -10.52
N ASP A 675 4.72 -38.67 -10.92
CA ASP A 675 5.83 -39.57 -11.24
C ASP A 675 6.84 -39.60 -10.07
N ALA A 676 6.79 -40.65 -9.26
CA ALA A 676 7.66 -40.83 -8.09
C ALA A 676 9.17 -40.82 -8.44
N THR A 677 9.55 -40.87 -9.71
CA THR A 677 10.96 -40.77 -10.16
C THR A 677 11.32 -39.32 -10.53
N ASN A 678 10.36 -38.43 -10.66
CA ASN A 678 10.62 -37.02 -10.94
C ASN A 678 11.31 -36.38 -9.69
N PRO A 679 12.42 -35.62 -9.89
CA PRO A 679 13.12 -34.97 -8.78
C PRO A 679 12.23 -34.05 -7.92
N LEU A 680 11.22 -33.44 -8.51
CA LEU A 680 10.24 -32.63 -7.79
C LEU A 680 9.38 -33.47 -6.85
N ASP A 681 8.83 -34.60 -7.34
CA ASP A 681 8.00 -35.49 -6.54
C ASP A 681 8.79 -36.14 -5.40
N VAL A 682 10.06 -36.54 -5.65
CA VAL A 682 10.96 -37.04 -4.62
C VAL A 682 11.19 -36.00 -3.52
N LEU A 683 11.37 -34.73 -3.92
CA LEU A 683 11.53 -33.63 -2.96
C LEU A 683 10.29 -33.41 -2.11
N LEU A 684 9.13 -33.27 -2.74
CA LEU A 684 7.85 -33.04 -2.07
C LEU A 684 7.59 -34.16 -1.05
N ALA A 685 7.73 -35.41 -1.48
CA ALA A 685 7.54 -36.58 -0.62
C ALA A 685 8.51 -36.62 0.56
N SER A 686 9.79 -36.28 0.35
CA SER A 686 10.82 -36.32 1.41
C SER A 686 10.62 -35.23 2.47
N ASN A 687 9.87 -34.18 2.16
CA ASN A 687 9.57 -33.07 3.08
C ASN A 687 8.10 -33.04 3.53
N SER A 688 7.27 -34.03 3.17
CA SER A 688 5.84 -34.09 3.48
C SER A 688 5.08 -32.83 3.01
N LEU A 689 5.43 -32.33 1.83
CA LEU A 689 4.81 -31.16 1.21
C LEU A 689 3.91 -31.58 0.04
N SER A 690 2.78 -30.88 -0.14
CA SER A 690 1.94 -31.00 -1.33
C SER A 690 2.51 -30.24 -2.52
N ASP A 691 3.14 -29.11 -2.26
CA ASP A 691 3.69 -28.20 -3.25
C ASP A 691 4.81 -27.33 -2.66
N ILE A 692 5.51 -26.63 -3.54
CA ILE A 692 6.50 -25.62 -3.16
C ILE A 692 6.25 -24.32 -3.94
N SER A 693 6.58 -23.20 -3.32
CA SER A 693 6.72 -21.90 -3.97
C SER A 693 8.04 -21.24 -3.59
N PHE A 694 8.52 -20.35 -4.43
CA PHE A 694 9.77 -19.62 -4.19
C PHE A 694 9.79 -18.33 -5.00
N PHE A 695 10.67 -17.41 -4.62
CA PHE A 695 10.91 -16.19 -5.37
C PHE A 695 11.88 -16.42 -6.53
N SER A 696 11.63 -15.78 -7.66
CA SER A 696 12.56 -15.79 -8.80
C SER A 696 12.41 -14.53 -9.65
N ASN A 697 13.48 -14.17 -10.38
CA ASN A 697 13.45 -13.14 -11.41
C ASN A 697 12.82 -13.72 -12.70
N ALA A 698 11.50 -13.98 -12.66
CA ALA A 698 10.84 -14.88 -13.59
C ALA A 698 10.31 -14.24 -14.87
N ILE A 699 10.01 -12.95 -14.89
CA ILE A 699 9.36 -12.30 -16.03
C ILE A 699 9.93 -10.93 -16.34
N ASP A 700 9.84 -10.55 -17.60
CA ASP A 700 9.95 -9.18 -18.07
C ASP A 700 8.54 -8.63 -18.32
N THR A 701 8.30 -7.34 -18.08
CA THR A 701 6.99 -6.72 -18.21
C THR A 701 7.04 -5.39 -18.94
N LYS A 702 5.92 -5.05 -19.60
CA LYS A 702 5.68 -3.75 -20.24
C LYS A 702 4.37 -3.17 -19.76
N THR A 703 4.43 -1.93 -19.29
CA THR A 703 3.25 -1.17 -18.86
C THR A 703 3.30 0.20 -19.55
N SER A 704 2.23 0.59 -20.22
CA SER A 704 2.11 1.93 -20.82
C SER A 704 0.69 2.44 -20.71
N GLY A 705 0.54 3.77 -20.73
CA GLY A 705 -0.77 4.38 -20.62
C GLY A 705 -0.74 5.90 -20.78
N ILE A 706 -1.91 6.48 -20.59
CA ILE A 706 -2.13 7.94 -20.68
C ILE A 706 -2.79 8.40 -19.39
N ASP A 707 -2.21 9.44 -18.78
CA ASP A 707 -2.80 10.20 -17.68
C ASP A 707 -3.35 11.53 -18.20
N VAL A 708 -4.55 11.90 -17.79
CA VAL A 708 -5.22 13.15 -18.14
C VAL A 708 -5.65 13.85 -16.86
N VAL A 709 -5.35 15.14 -16.75
CA VAL A 709 -5.87 15.99 -15.66
C VAL A 709 -6.34 17.29 -16.27
N LEU A 710 -7.61 17.63 -16.01
CA LEU A 710 -8.26 18.88 -16.43
C LEU A 710 -8.84 19.55 -15.19
N GLY A 711 -8.57 20.83 -15.03
CA GLY A 711 -9.12 21.65 -13.95
C GLY A 711 -9.78 22.91 -14.51
N TYR A 712 -11.00 23.21 -14.08
CA TYR A 712 -11.66 24.46 -14.36
C TYR A 712 -12.18 25.05 -13.04
N ARG A 713 -11.57 26.14 -12.61
CA ARG A 713 -11.77 26.71 -11.27
C ARG A 713 -12.45 28.08 -11.32
N ASP A 714 -12.98 28.51 -10.19
CA ASP A 714 -13.56 29.82 -9.96
C ASP A 714 -14.66 30.18 -11.01
N ILE A 715 -15.54 29.21 -11.32
CA ILE A 715 -16.68 29.42 -12.17
C ILE A 715 -17.74 30.12 -11.32
N ASP A 716 -18.05 31.37 -11.65
CA ASP A 716 -19.12 32.11 -10.99
C ASP A 716 -20.48 31.43 -11.26
N LEU A 717 -21.12 30.90 -10.21
CA LEU A 717 -22.43 30.26 -10.28
C LEU A 717 -23.36 30.83 -9.19
N GLY A 718 -24.23 31.73 -9.55
CA GLY A 718 -25.10 32.47 -8.62
C GLY A 718 -24.26 33.29 -7.62
N GLU A 719 -24.44 33.06 -6.33
CA GLU A 719 -23.66 33.70 -5.25
C GLU A 719 -22.41 32.92 -4.84
N GLY A 720 -22.08 31.84 -5.52
CA GLY A 720 -21.00 30.94 -5.18
C GLY A 720 -20.00 30.73 -6.30
N SER A 721 -18.93 29.98 -5.99
CA SER A 721 -17.88 29.57 -6.91
C SER A 721 -17.92 28.04 -7.10
N LEU A 722 -17.81 27.61 -8.35
CA LEU A 722 -17.79 26.21 -8.74
C LEU A 722 -16.42 25.84 -9.30
N ASP A 723 -15.82 24.80 -8.75
CA ASP A 723 -14.62 24.16 -9.27
C ASP A 723 -14.97 22.80 -9.87
N LEU A 724 -14.47 22.54 -11.08
CA LEU A 724 -14.60 21.26 -11.76
C LEU A 724 -13.23 20.66 -12.00
N ASN A 725 -13.09 19.37 -11.72
CA ASN A 725 -11.89 18.61 -12.06
C ASN A 725 -12.26 17.29 -12.72
N LEU A 726 -11.54 16.94 -13.76
CA LEU A 726 -11.59 15.62 -14.38
C LEU A 726 -10.18 15.06 -14.44
N SER A 727 -9.98 13.91 -13.82
CA SER A 727 -8.71 13.19 -13.91
C SER A 727 -8.96 11.76 -14.34
N GLY A 728 -8.06 11.22 -15.16
CA GLY A 728 -8.20 9.86 -15.69
C GLY A 728 -6.87 9.21 -15.98
N ASN A 729 -6.86 7.88 -15.85
CA ASN A 729 -5.81 7.01 -16.32
C ASN A 729 -6.39 5.97 -17.27
N TYR A 730 -5.72 5.76 -18.40
CA TYR A 730 -6.03 4.69 -19.33
C TYR A 730 -4.77 3.88 -19.62
N THR A 731 -4.75 2.62 -19.21
CA THR A 731 -3.66 1.67 -19.46
C THR A 731 -3.80 1.12 -20.89
N LEU A 732 -2.82 1.43 -21.74
CA LEU A 732 -2.76 0.97 -23.13
C LEU A 732 -2.18 -0.44 -23.23
N GLN A 733 -1.19 -0.74 -22.38
CA GLN A 733 -0.48 -2.00 -22.34
C GLN A 733 -0.12 -2.32 -20.88
N ASN A 734 -0.36 -3.54 -20.46
CA ASN A 734 0.12 -4.08 -19.19
C ASN A 734 0.21 -5.60 -19.34
N GLU A 735 1.40 -6.10 -19.68
CA GLU A 735 1.58 -7.49 -20.06
C GLU A 735 3.01 -7.97 -19.81
N ARG A 736 3.20 -9.28 -19.89
CA ARG A 736 4.51 -9.92 -19.89
C ARG A 736 5.20 -9.71 -21.23
N ASP A 737 6.50 -9.43 -21.19
CA ASP A 737 7.37 -9.29 -22.36
C ASP A 737 8.27 -10.55 -22.49
N GLY A 738 7.93 -11.43 -23.40
CA GLY A 738 8.67 -12.67 -23.62
C GLY A 738 8.16 -13.88 -22.81
N ALA A 739 8.98 -14.93 -22.72
CA ALA A 739 8.66 -16.17 -22.00
C ALA A 739 8.91 -16.04 -20.48
N VAL A 740 8.25 -16.90 -19.70
CA VAL A 740 8.60 -17.08 -18.27
C VAL A 740 9.98 -17.72 -18.19
N LYS A 741 10.81 -17.26 -17.27
CA LYS A 741 12.16 -17.77 -17.02
C LYS A 741 12.10 -18.88 -15.97
N ASP A 742 11.50 -20.02 -16.36
CA ASP A 742 11.36 -21.17 -15.48
C ASP A 742 12.72 -21.84 -15.20
N ILE A 743 12.92 -22.28 -13.96
CA ILE A 743 14.09 -23.11 -13.63
C ILE A 743 13.91 -24.54 -14.17
N PRO A 744 15.01 -25.26 -14.49
CA PRO A 744 14.93 -26.60 -15.09
C PRO A 744 14.07 -27.60 -14.31
N LEU A 745 14.07 -27.54 -12.98
CA LEU A 745 13.24 -28.41 -12.13
C LEU A 745 11.74 -28.26 -12.46
N VAL A 746 11.26 -27.02 -12.56
CA VAL A 746 9.86 -26.71 -12.82
C VAL A 746 9.49 -26.99 -14.28
N ALA A 747 10.37 -26.56 -15.21
CA ALA A 747 10.16 -26.80 -16.64
C ALA A 747 10.12 -28.31 -16.99
N ASN A 748 11.00 -29.12 -16.40
CA ASN A 748 11.03 -30.57 -16.60
C ASN A 748 9.79 -31.28 -15.99
N ALA A 749 9.17 -30.67 -14.99
CA ALA A 749 7.90 -31.13 -14.43
C ALA A 749 6.68 -30.70 -15.28
N GLY A 750 6.89 -29.99 -16.41
CA GLY A 750 5.81 -29.47 -17.25
C GLY A 750 5.02 -28.33 -16.60
N GLN A 751 5.57 -27.70 -15.57
CA GLN A 751 4.94 -26.61 -14.83
C GLN A 751 5.65 -25.28 -15.10
N SER A 752 5.11 -24.18 -14.60
CA SER A 752 5.70 -22.85 -14.71
C SER A 752 5.55 -22.10 -13.39
N VAL A 753 6.54 -21.30 -13.01
CA VAL A 753 6.48 -20.43 -11.83
C VAL A 753 5.48 -19.29 -11.98
N VAL A 754 5.01 -19.00 -13.20
CA VAL A 754 3.95 -18.01 -13.46
C VAL A 754 2.87 -18.65 -14.32
N ASN A 755 1.73 -18.96 -13.71
CA ASN A 755 0.56 -19.47 -14.40
C ASN A 755 -0.42 -18.34 -14.77
N GLN A 756 -1.57 -18.69 -15.40
CA GLN A 756 -2.58 -17.70 -15.81
C GLN A 756 -3.17 -16.90 -14.61
N THR A 757 -3.30 -17.53 -13.45
CA THR A 757 -3.78 -16.84 -12.22
C THR A 757 -2.78 -15.77 -11.79
N GLN A 758 -1.49 -16.07 -11.77
CA GLN A 758 -0.43 -15.11 -11.45
C GLN A 758 -0.36 -13.98 -12.48
N GLU A 759 -0.47 -14.29 -13.77
CA GLU A 759 -0.53 -13.27 -14.82
C GLU A 759 -1.72 -12.33 -14.63
N ALA A 760 -2.88 -12.87 -14.27
CA ALA A 760 -4.06 -12.05 -14.00
C ALA A 760 -3.87 -11.12 -12.80
N LEU A 761 -3.22 -11.58 -11.73
CA LEU A 761 -2.86 -10.73 -10.59
C LEU A 761 -1.98 -9.55 -11.01
N PHE A 762 -1.00 -9.76 -11.88
CA PHE A 762 -0.08 -8.71 -12.30
C PHE A 762 -0.69 -7.75 -13.32
N PHE A 763 -1.53 -8.23 -14.23
CA PHE A 763 -1.84 -7.49 -15.45
C PHE A 763 -3.31 -7.09 -15.59
N THR A 764 -4.26 -7.85 -15.07
CA THR A 764 -5.68 -7.65 -15.36
C THR A 764 -6.60 -7.53 -14.14
N SER A 765 -6.10 -7.78 -12.93
CA SER A 765 -6.86 -7.66 -11.69
C SER A 765 -7.07 -6.21 -11.23
N ARG A 766 -6.56 -5.24 -11.98
CA ARG A 766 -6.79 -3.81 -11.76
C ARG A 766 -7.55 -3.21 -12.93
N PRO A 767 -8.35 -2.15 -12.70
CA PRO A 767 -9.06 -1.49 -13.79
C PRO A 767 -8.06 -0.97 -14.85
N ILE A 768 -8.31 -1.31 -16.11
CA ILE A 768 -7.53 -0.77 -17.24
C ILE A 768 -7.75 0.74 -17.39
N THR A 769 -8.81 1.28 -16.80
CA THR A 769 -9.07 2.71 -16.83
C THR A 769 -9.85 3.11 -15.57
N LYS A 770 -9.49 4.24 -15.00
CA LYS A 770 -10.22 4.89 -13.91
C LYS A 770 -10.34 6.39 -14.21
N TRP A 771 -11.54 6.94 -14.05
CA TRP A 771 -11.82 8.36 -14.24
C TRP A 771 -12.50 8.92 -13.01
N ILE A 772 -12.11 10.11 -12.60
CA ILE A 772 -12.66 10.82 -11.44
C ILE A 772 -13.14 12.18 -11.92
N LEU A 773 -14.44 12.40 -11.86
CA LEU A 773 -15.06 13.70 -12.08
C LEU A 773 -15.45 14.28 -10.73
N GLY A 774 -14.82 15.38 -10.35
CA GLY A 774 -15.12 16.13 -9.14
C GLY A 774 -15.77 17.48 -9.45
N ALA A 775 -16.71 17.87 -8.60
CA ALA A 775 -17.28 19.20 -8.59
C ALA A 775 -17.35 19.70 -7.14
N ASN A 776 -16.80 20.89 -6.87
CA ASN A 776 -16.88 21.55 -5.58
C ASN A 776 -17.58 22.89 -5.77
N TYR A 777 -18.64 23.12 -4.99
CA TYR A 777 -19.41 24.37 -5.05
C TYR A 777 -19.39 25.03 -3.67
N ASP A 778 -18.73 26.15 -3.59
CA ASP A 778 -18.63 26.96 -2.38
C ASP A 778 -19.62 28.15 -2.45
N VAL A 779 -20.55 28.22 -1.50
CA VAL A 779 -21.51 29.30 -1.39
C VAL A 779 -21.79 29.68 0.06
N ASN A 780 -21.51 30.90 0.43
CA ASN A 780 -21.69 31.42 1.78
C ASN A 780 -20.95 30.54 2.83
N LYS A 781 -21.70 29.90 3.72
CA LYS A 781 -21.18 28.99 4.76
C LYS A 781 -21.15 27.54 4.34
N PHE A 782 -21.55 27.20 3.12
CA PHE A 782 -21.64 25.82 2.66
C PHE A 782 -20.64 25.55 1.55
N SER A 783 -20.02 24.36 1.62
CA SER A 783 -19.25 23.76 0.53
C SER A 783 -19.88 22.40 0.20
N PHE A 784 -20.26 22.24 -1.04
CA PHE A 784 -20.81 20.99 -1.57
C PHE A 784 -19.76 20.31 -2.42
N SER A 785 -19.52 19.02 -2.20
CA SER A 785 -18.64 18.21 -3.02
C SER A 785 -19.43 17.07 -3.67
N PHE A 786 -19.16 16.86 -4.94
CA PHE A 786 -19.74 15.77 -5.73
C PHE A 786 -18.60 15.09 -6.48
N ASN A 787 -18.42 13.78 -6.29
CA ASN A 787 -17.40 13.01 -6.97
C ASN A 787 -18.03 11.80 -7.63
N ASN A 788 -17.73 11.58 -8.90
CA ASN A 788 -18.04 10.37 -9.63
C ASN A 788 -16.74 9.67 -10.00
N THR A 789 -16.56 8.45 -9.53
CA THR A 789 -15.42 7.61 -9.90
C THR A 789 -15.91 6.48 -10.78
N TYR A 790 -15.49 6.48 -12.04
CA TYR A 790 -15.69 5.36 -12.95
C TYR A 790 -14.53 4.39 -12.80
N PHE A 791 -14.85 3.15 -12.46
CA PHE A 791 -13.95 2.02 -12.44
C PHE A 791 -14.19 1.16 -13.67
N GLY A 792 -13.17 0.97 -14.50
CA GLY A 792 -13.21 0.09 -15.65
C GLY A 792 -13.27 -1.37 -15.23
N LYS A 793 -13.42 -2.26 -16.19
CA LYS A 793 -13.45 -3.69 -15.93
C LYS A 793 -12.12 -4.23 -15.42
N THR A 794 -12.20 -5.29 -14.62
CA THR A 794 -11.06 -6.16 -14.29
C THR A 794 -11.37 -7.59 -14.72
N THR A 795 -10.34 -8.38 -15.01
CA THR A 795 -10.48 -9.78 -15.35
C THR A 795 -9.54 -10.63 -14.53
N PHE A 796 -9.97 -11.83 -14.18
CA PHE A 796 -9.19 -12.73 -13.36
C PHE A 796 -9.38 -14.18 -13.78
N PHE A 797 -8.29 -14.97 -13.73
CA PHE A 797 -8.30 -16.40 -13.89
C PHE A 797 -8.16 -17.06 -12.53
N GLN A 798 -9.31 -17.46 -11.98
CA GLN A 798 -9.38 -18.01 -10.63
C GLN A 798 -8.84 -19.44 -10.59
N GLN A 799 -7.92 -19.69 -9.66
CA GLN A 799 -7.44 -21.04 -9.38
C GLN A 799 -8.59 -21.98 -9.04
N GLY A 800 -8.54 -23.23 -9.51
CA GLY A 800 -9.59 -24.23 -9.31
C GLY A 800 -10.65 -24.27 -10.41
N LEU A 801 -10.78 -23.23 -11.26
CA LEU A 801 -11.68 -23.29 -12.40
C LEU A 801 -11.27 -24.37 -13.41
N SER A 802 -12.25 -24.88 -14.15
CA SER A 802 -12.06 -25.88 -15.20
C SER A 802 -11.01 -25.44 -16.22
N THR A 803 -10.13 -26.36 -16.60
CA THR A 803 -9.07 -26.17 -17.59
C THR A 803 -9.21 -27.12 -18.77
N ASP A 804 -8.59 -26.80 -19.90
CA ASP A 804 -8.43 -27.67 -21.04
C ASP A 804 -7.27 -28.68 -20.84
N ALA A 805 -7.05 -29.54 -21.81
CA ALA A 805 -5.99 -30.56 -21.77
C ALA A 805 -4.57 -29.96 -21.71
N ASN A 806 -4.39 -28.68 -22.00
CA ASN A 806 -3.12 -27.96 -21.90
C ASN A 806 -3.01 -27.14 -20.60
N GLY A 807 -3.92 -27.30 -19.64
CA GLY A 807 -3.95 -26.57 -18.38
C GLY A 807 -4.42 -25.11 -18.51
N ARG A 808 -5.00 -24.70 -19.65
CA ARG A 808 -5.54 -23.36 -19.84
C ARG A 808 -6.97 -23.30 -19.36
N PHE A 809 -7.31 -22.24 -18.64
CA PHE A 809 -8.66 -22.05 -18.13
C PHE A 809 -9.71 -21.99 -19.24
N ASN A 810 -10.81 -22.71 -19.07
CA ASN A 810 -11.98 -22.67 -19.95
C ASN A 810 -12.82 -21.43 -19.72
N LEU A 811 -12.74 -20.85 -18.52
CA LEU A 811 -13.49 -19.69 -18.06
C LEU A 811 -12.55 -18.65 -17.43
N ARG A 812 -12.93 -17.38 -17.55
CA ARG A 812 -12.41 -16.29 -16.71
C ARG A 812 -13.56 -15.60 -15.98
N THR A 813 -13.26 -14.91 -14.89
CA THR A 813 -14.17 -13.98 -14.25
C THR A 813 -13.93 -12.57 -14.78
N GLU A 814 -14.99 -11.78 -14.87
CA GLU A 814 -14.92 -10.38 -15.29
C GLU A 814 -15.79 -9.55 -14.34
N PHE A 815 -15.19 -8.59 -13.64
CA PHE A 815 -15.93 -7.57 -12.92
C PHE A 815 -16.41 -6.48 -13.86
N ILE A 816 -17.70 -6.16 -13.76
CA ILE A 816 -18.39 -5.21 -14.63
C ILE A 816 -17.99 -3.78 -14.26
N PRO A 817 -17.73 -2.91 -15.24
CA PRO A 817 -17.46 -1.50 -14.97
C PRO A 817 -18.58 -0.82 -14.18
N LYS A 818 -18.23 0.02 -13.21
CA LYS A 818 -19.17 0.71 -12.33
C LYS A 818 -18.80 2.18 -12.16
N VAL A 819 -19.81 2.99 -11.84
CA VAL A 819 -19.63 4.36 -11.37
C VAL A 819 -20.04 4.43 -9.91
N VAL A 820 -19.14 4.91 -9.06
CA VAL A 820 -19.39 5.19 -7.65
C VAL A 820 -19.51 6.67 -7.45
N THR A 821 -20.57 7.11 -6.78
CA THR A 821 -20.88 8.53 -6.56
C THR A 821 -20.80 8.85 -5.08
N ASP A 822 -20.00 9.86 -4.74
CA ASP A 822 -19.87 10.39 -3.39
C ASP A 822 -20.41 11.82 -3.32
N LEU A 823 -21.08 12.13 -2.22
CA LEU A 823 -21.58 13.46 -1.90
C LEU A 823 -21.02 13.93 -0.56
N GLY A 824 -20.60 15.19 -0.50
CA GLY A 824 -20.18 15.83 0.74
C GLY A 824 -20.83 17.20 0.91
N VAL A 825 -21.12 17.55 2.15
CA VAL A 825 -21.60 18.87 2.55
C VAL A 825 -20.79 19.32 3.76
N ASN A 826 -20.10 20.44 3.63
CA ASN A 826 -19.42 21.11 4.75
C ASN A 826 -20.20 22.37 5.10
N TYR A 827 -20.51 22.54 6.38
CA TYR A 827 -21.15 23.70 6.96
C TYR A 827 -20.21 24.43 7.91
N ASN A 828 -19.74 25.59 7.53
CA ASN A 828 -18.93 26.47 8.38
C ASN A 828 -19.87 27.22 9.36
N ALA A 829 -20.16 26.57 10.49
CA ALA A 829 -21.07 27.14 11.50
C ALA A 829 -20.52 28.45 12.05
N THR A 830 -19.21 28.50 12.30
CA THR A 830 -18.42 29.69 12.64
C THR A 830 -17.09 29.65 11.88
N ASP A 831 -16.29 30.73 11.99
CA ASP A 831 -14.92 30.77 11.40
C ASP A 831 -13.99 29.66 11.99
N LYS A 832 -14.33 29.10 13.15
CA LYS A 832 -13.57 28.09 13.87
C LYS A 832 -14.20 26.68 13.84
N MET A 833 -15.46 26.55 13.45
CA MET A 833 -16.19 25.29 13.56
C MET A 833 -16.82 24.88 12.24
N THR A 834 -16.44 23.72 11.74
CA THR A 834 -16.98 23.12 10.52
C THR A 834 -17.60 21.77 10.83
N LEU A 835 -18.85 21.57 10.42
CA LEU A 835 -19.54 20.29 10.39
C LEU A 835 -19.50 19.74 8.96
N ALA A 836 -18.99 18.52 8.78
CA ALA A 836 -19.00 17.86 7.49
C ALA A 836 -19.84 16.59 7.53
N ILE A 837 -20.63 16.37 6.50
CA ILE A 837 -21.40 15.14 6.26
C ILE A 837 -21.00 14.63 4.88
N ASN A 838 -20.51 13.38 4.84
CA ASN A 838 -20.14 12.71 3.59
C ASN A 838 -20.93 11.42 3.45
N ILE A 839 -21.51 11.21 2.28
CA ILE A 839 -22.17 9.96 1.90
C ILE A 839 -21.35 9.37 0.76
N ASN A 840 -20.54 8.38 1.08
CA ASN A 840 -19.78 7.66 0.08
C ASN A 840 -20.66 6.58 -0.55
N ASN A 841 -20.54 6.43 -1.87
CA ASN A 841 -21.33 5.47 -2.66
C ASN A 841 -22.85 5.60 -2.42
N ILE A 842 -23.39 6.80 -2.63
CA ILE A 842 -24.80 7.15 -2.31
C ILE A 842 -25.83 6.21 -2.99
N PHE A 843 -25.49 5.60 -4.12
CA PHE A 843 -26.38 4.70 -4.85
C PHE A 843 -26.21 3.23 -4.48
N ASN A 844 -25.44 2.92 -3.44
CA ASN A 844 -25.15 1.57 -2.96
C ASN A 844 -24.67 0.62 -4.08
N VAL A 845 -23.78 1.11 -4.93
CA VAL A 845 -23.20 0.34 -6.03
C VAL A 845 -22.23 -0.69 -5.47
N LEU A 846 -22.45 -1.96 -5.76
CA LEU A 846 -21.56 -3.05 -5.33
C LEU A 846 -20.76 -3.58 -6.51
N PRO A 847 -19.59 -4.18 -6.28
CA PRO A 847 -18.88 -4.94 -7.30
C PRO A 847 -19.75 -6.09 -7.80
N GLU A 848 -19.86 -6.25 -9.10
CA GLU A 848 -20.54 -7.36 -9.76
C GLU A 848 -19.60 -8.06 -10.72
N TRP A 849 -19.66 -9.38 -10.76
CA TRP A 849 -18.85 -10.18 -11.64
C TRP A 849 -19.66 -11.27 -12.34
N GLY A 850 -19.11 -11.85 -13.39
CA GLY A 850 -19.68 -12.98 -14.08
C GLY A 850 -18.62 -13.75 -14.86
N PHE A 851 -18.96 -14.96 -15.25
CA PHE A 851 -18.09 -15.77 -16.09
C PHE A 851 -18.09 -15.32 -17.55
N LYS A 852 -16.93 -15.45 -18.19
CA LYS A 852 -16.73 -15.38 -19.64
C LYS A 852 -16.03 -16.65 -20.13
N ALA A 853 -16.52 -17.21 -21.21
CA ALA A 853 -15.91 -18.39 -21.83
C ALA A 853 -14.67 -18.01 -22.64
N GLU A 854 -13.58 -18.73 -22.43
CA GLU A 854 -12.35 -18.58 -23.21
C GLU A 854 -12.34 -19.45 -24.49
N ASN A 855 -13.06 -20.57 -24.45
CA ASN A 855 -13.06 -21.54 -25.52
C ASN A 855 -14.44 -22.26 -25.67
N ALA A 856 -14.52 -23.30 -26.49
CA ALA A 856 -15.74 -24.04 -26.72
C ALA A 856 -16.22 -24.82 -25.48
N ALA A 857 -15.27 -25.34 -24.67
CA ALA A 857 -15.61 -26.06 -23.44
C ALA A 857 -16.21 -25.07 -22.40
N GLY A 858 -15.64 -23.87 -22.26
CA GLY A 858 -16.19 -22.83 -21.41
C GLY A 858 -17.63 -22.42 -21.84
N ARG A 859 -17.89 -22.31 -23.14
CA ARG A 859 -19.26 -22.04 -23.62
C ARG A 859 -20.23 -23.17 -23.29
N ALA A 860 -19.79 -24.44 -23.34
CA ALA A 860 -20.60 -25.57 -22.95
C ALA A 860 -20.93 -25.57 -21.45
N ILE A 861 -19.95 -25.25 -20.61
CA ILE A 861 -20.14 -25.07 -19.15
C ILE A 861 -21.20 -24.00 -18.88
N LEU A 862 -21.07 -22.81 -19.50
CA LEU A 862 -22.03 -21.72 -19.29
C LEU A 862 -23.43 -21.97 -19.86
N ALA A 863 -23.60 -22.94 -20.77
CA ALA A 863 -24.90 -23.37 -21.27
C ALA A 863 -25.60 -24.33 -20.30
N ASP A 864 -24.90 -24.90 -19.33
CA ASP A 864 -25.40 -25.81 -18.31
C ASP A 864 -25.41 -25.11 -16.95
N ALA A 865 -26.62 -24.91 -16.39
CA ALA A 865 -26.76 -24.18 -15.12
C ALA A 865 -26.11 -24.92 -13.94
N ALA A 866 -26.10 -26.27 -13.94
CA ALA A 866 -25.50 -27.05 -12.87
C ALA A 866 -23.97 -26.95 -12.92
N GLN A 867 -23.36 -27.06 -14.09
CA GLN A 867 -21.92 -26.89 -14.27
C GLN A 867 -21.49 -25.46 -13.96
N THR A 868 -22.25 -24.44 -14.36
CA THR A 868 -21.99 -23.04 -14.02
C THR A 868 -22.02 -22.83 -12.51
N GLN A 869 -23.02 -23.45 -11.81
CA GLN A 869 -23.11 -23.37 -10.35
C GLN A 869 -21.91 -24.04 -9.66
N GLU A 870 -21.44 -25.17 -10.15
CA GLU A 870 -20.25 -25.86 -9.66
C GLU A 870 -19.01 -24.97 -9.77
N GLN A 871 -18.79 -24.33 -10.92
CA GLN A 871 -17.69 -23.39 -11.09
C GLN A 871 -17.82 -22.18 -10.15
N SER A 872 -19.04 -21.69 -9.91
CA SER A 872 -19.29 -20.62 -8.94
C SER A 872 -18.95 -21.05 -7.51
N ASN A 873 -19.36 -22.26 -7.12
CA ASN A 873 -19.06 -22.81 -5.79
C ASN A 873 -17.55 -22.88 -5.54
N LEU A 874 -16.77 -23.33 -6.53
CA LEU A 874 -15.31 -23.41 -6.42
C LEU A 874 -14.65 -22.07 -6.08
N ILE A 875 -15.05 -20.97 -6.72
CA ILE A 875 -14.40 -19.68 -6.56
C ILE A 875 -15.01 -18.79 -5.47
N THR A 876 -16.20 -19.14 -4.98
CA THR A 876 -16.89 -18.44 -3.88
C THR A 876 -16.90 -19.26 -2.59
N PHE A 877 -16.19 -20.36 -2.54
CA PHE A 877 -16.20 -21.31 -1.44
C PHE A 877 -17.64 -21.69 -1.04
N ASN A 878 -18.32 -22.39 -1.96
CA ASN A 878 -19.74 -22.77 -1.84
C ASN A 878 -20.65 -21.57 -1.56
N GLN A 879 -20.34 -20.41 -2.16
CA GLN A 879 -21.08 -19.16 -1.97
C GLN A 879 -21.02 -18.58 -0.54
N ARG A 880 -20.06 -19.03 0.29
CA ARG A 880 -19.78 -18.42 1.60
C ARG A 880 -19.39 -16.95 1.47
N TYR A 881 -18.74 -16.58 0.37
CA TYR A 881 -18.45 -15.19 0.04
C TYR A 881 -19.49 -14.62 -0.91
N SER A 882 -19.93 -13.40 -0.64
CA SER A 882 -20.83 -12.67 -1.53
C SER A 882 -20.16 -12.32 -2.88
N GLN A 883 -18.82 -12.33 -2.90
CA GLN A 883 -17.97 -12.11 -4.06
C GLN A 883 -17.01 -13.31 -4.23
N MET A 884 -16.00 -13.19 -5.10
CA MET A 884 -14.98 -14.24 -5.27
C MET A 884 -14.11 -14.42 -4.04
N THR A 885 -13.57 -15.62 -3.83
CA THR A 885 -12.63 -15.94 -2.74
C THR A 885 -11.36 -15.11 -2.81
N TYR A 886 -10.85 -14.88 -4.03
CA TYR A 886 -9.66 -14.09 -4.31
C TYR A 886 -10.02 -12.78 -4.98
N ASP A 887 -9.19 -11.82 -4.75
CA ASP A 887 -9.51 -10.44 -4.93
C ASP A 887 -9.33 -9.92 -6.36
N GLY A 888 -10.45 -9.71 -7.03
CA GLY A 888 -10.56 -8.91 -8.24
C GLY A 888 -11.34 -7.61 -8.03
N TYR A 889 -11.65 -7.24 -6.78
CA TYR A 889 -12.42 -6.04 -6.49
C TYR A 889 -11.73 -4.79 -7.01
N HIS A 890 -12.47 -3.95 -7.69
CA HIS A 890 -11.97 -2.67 -8.16
C HIS A 890 -12.41 -1.49 -7.26
N PHE A 891 -13.31 -1.73 -6.30
CA PHE A 891 -13.71 -0.80 -5.22
C PHE A 891 -14.35 -1.59 -4.07
N SER A 892 -14.65 -0.92 -2.95
CA SER A 892 -15.16 -1.56 -1.73
C SER A 892 -16.51 -2.26 -1.94
N GLN A 893 -16.66 -3.45 -1.35
CA GLN A 893 -17.91 -4.21 -1.29
C GLN A 893 -18.85 -3.77 -0.16
N LEU A 894 -18.46 -2.78 0.65
CA LEU A 894 -19.23 -2.38 1.83
C LEU A 894 -20.50 -1.59 1.50
N GLY A 895 -20.65 -1.08 0.26
CA GLY A 895 -21.80 -0.30 -0.16
C GLY A 895 -21.74 1.14 0.34
N THR A 896 -22.90 1.71 0.66
CA THR A 896 -23.03 3.09 1.12
C THR A 896 -22.48 3.26 2.53
N MET A 897 -21.69 4.31 2.73
CA MET A 897 -21.17 4.73 4.05
C MET A 897 -21.57 6.18 4.33
N LEU A 898 -22.13 6.42 5.52
CA LEU A 898 -22.39 7.75 6.06
C LEU A 898 -21.29 8.13 7.04
N ASN A 899 -20.60 9.24 6.79
CA ASN A 899 -19.54 9.77 7.65
C ASN A 899 -19.89 11.19 8.08
N VAL A 900 -19.74 11.48 9.35
CA VAL A 900 -19.94 12.81 9.95
C VAL A 900 -18.68 13.22 10.67
N SER A 901 -18.23 14.44 10.47
CA SER A 901 -17.12 14.99 11.23
C SER A 901 -17.36 16.39 11.70
N LEU A 902 -16.87 16.68 12.90
CA LEU A 902 -16.86 18.01 13.49
C LEU A 902 -15.41 18.44 13.68
N ASN A 903 -15.02 19.50 12.97
CA ASN A 903 -13.69 20.10 13.11
C ASN A 903 -13.80 21.45 13.83
N TYR A 904 -12.99 21.64 14.86
CA TYR A 904 -12.84 22.89 15.60
C TYR A 904 -11.41 23.40 15.49
N ARG A 905 -11.24 24.63 15.02
CA ARG A 905 -9.94 25.34 14.93
C ARG A 905 -9.78 26.28 16.11
N PHE A 906 -8.60 26.37 16.69
CA PHE A 906 -8.33 27.20 17.85
C PHE A 906 -7.01 27.96 17.77
#